data_8b187feb01a6bc7151e71d143f41c734
#
_entry.id   8b187feb01a6bc7151e71d143f41c734
#
_cell.length_a   1.000
_cell.length_b   1.000
_cell.length_c   1.000
_cell.angle_alpha   90.00
_cell.angle_beta   90.00
_cell.angle_gamma   90.00
#
_symmetry.space_group_name_H-M   'P 1'
#
loop_
_entity.id
_entity.type
_entity.pdbx_description
1 polymer ?
#
loop_
_entity_poly.entity_id
_entity_poly.type
_entity_poly.pdbx_seq_one_letter_code
_entity_poly.pdbx_strand_id
1 'polypeptide(L)'
;MAQDLKDTLQLPKTDFPMRANLVQREPARLAHWETLAGRQGLYAAIQKKNSAGTPFVLHDGPPFTNGDVHIGTALNKTLKDITLRYKSLRGYRTPYVPGWDCHGLPIEQKVARELQDKKETVTTAGLRAKCDAFSESWIAKQTAQFKRLGVVADWKHEYKTKAPAFEADILRTFAAFVAKGLVYRSKKPVYWSIPFETALAEAEIEYKDHTSIAIWVKFSVPAAEAAKFGLPSDKPLFVVIWTTTPWTIPANLAIAVHADVDYVVADLGAERIIVAAALLNAVATAAKLDPVPAVVHTVKGAALEKLAPRHPFIDRASPVVLADYVTIESGTGCVHTAPGHGAEDYLTGLKYKLPIYCPVGDDGKYLDDGQVPADLVGLTTLESVEDLAAKKTSPANVGVLKKLAAANALLAKEKFTHSYPHCWRSKTPIIFRAVDQWFVSLDKAGDRAVALNEITKIAQNHGWIPAWGEARIRGAVESRPDWCVSRQRSWGVPIIAFYGLDKQAYLDAGVVRAVADKIEKTGTNFWYDATPAQILEGVTLPAGWPAPAALTAGRDTLDVWLDSGSSHAAVLKRGQGGTSWPADLYLEGSDQHRGWFQSSLWTSVIAFGSAPYKAVLTHGFIVDADRKKISKSSTYEKPQTSDAYIADYGADVIRLWIASQDFRDDIPISKEILSHIGETYRLLRNTFRYQLSVLHDFDATHDLAPVEQLDTLDRWALHQTAVLLRECTAAYEAYEFHRVYQLCNQFCSVTLSATYHDILKDRLYTLGTNNPLRRSSQTAIHHIFSTLVKILSPIITFTADEAWSFGSAKTEFADDSVHLQDWPVAPAAWSNAEVDADVTALLKLRAKVTEAIEPLRAAGTIGKSLDAAVTLTAAADSAEARLLEKHRDFLPEFFIVSQVALASSAAGAPLAAAVKPAEGVRCPRCWRTLPALTPSAHGEVCPRCAEALHS
;
A
#
# COMPACT_ATOMS: atom_id res chain seq x y z
N MET A 1 54.23 4.91 41.11
CA MET A 1 54.28 4.23 39.82
C MET A 1 54.05 5.29 38.78
N ALA A 2 54.89 5.46 37.78
CA ALA A 2 54.64 6.38 36.67
C ALA A 2 53.41 5.85 35.91
N GLN A 3 52.35 6.64 35.81
CA GLN A 3 51.13 6.34 35.05
C GLN A 3 51.52 6.20 33.57
N ASP A 4 51.08 5.13 32.89
CA ASP A 4 51.35 4.95 31.46
C ASP A 4 50.75 6.15 30.69
N LEU A 5 51.48 6.72 29.75
CA LEU A 5 51.01 7.80 28.90
C LEU A 5 49.67 7.48 28.22
N LYS A 6 49.38 6.21 27.97
CA LYS A 6 48.14 5.72 27.44
C LYS A 6 46.94 5.99 28.36
N ASP A 7 47.13 5.90 29.66
CA ASP A 7 46.11 6.13 30.68
C ASP A 7 45.73 7.61 30.82
N THR A 8 46.55 8.49 30.24
CA THR A 8 46.31 9.95 30.26
C THR A 8 45.49 10.41 29.06
N LEU A 9 45.14 9.52 28.14
CA LEU A 9 44.36 9.84 26.97
C LEU A 9 42.86 9.83 27.31
N GLN A 10 42.12 10.78 26.72
CA GLN A 10 40.65 10.86 26.79
C GLN A 10 40.01 9.89 25.77
N LEU A 11 40.21 8.58 25.97
CA LEU A 11 39.70 7.58 25.06
C LEU A 11 38.16 7.48 25.10
N PRO A 12 37.48 7.19 23.98
CA PRO A 12 36.05 7.10 23.94
C PRO A 12 35.46 6.03 24.86
N LYS A 13 34.46 6.38 25.68
CA LYS A 13 33.80 5.47 26.64
C LYS A 13 32.28 5.58 26.48
N THR A 14 31.57 4.48 26.45
CA THR A 14 30.08 4.47 26.45
C THR A 14 29.56 3.10 26.83
N ASP A 15 28.47 3.07 27.56
CA ASP A 15 27.71 1.87 27.87
C ASP A 15 26.73 1.51 26.72
N PHE A 16 26.58 2.36 25.69
CA PHE A 16 25.80 2.04 24.50
C PHE A 16 26.40 0.82 23.78
N PRO A 17 25.67 -0.30 23.67
CA PRO A 17 26.24 -1.58 23.26
C PRO A 17 26.83 -1.55 21.85
N MET A 18 27.96 -2.22 21.66
CA MET A 18 28.62 -2.33 20.38
C MET A 18 27.77 -3.12 19.38
N ARG A 19 27.20 -4.25 19.83
CA ARG A 19 26.30 -5.07 19.00
C ARG A 19 24.86 -4.62 19.15
N ALA A 20 24.15 -4.49 18.03
CA ALA A 20 22.76 -4.07 18.03
C ALA A 20 21.84 -5.10 18.70
N ASN A 21 21.99 -6.39 18.36
CA ASN A 21 21.15 -7.48 18.84
C ASN A 21 19.66 -7.13 18.83
N LEU A 22 19.17 -6.58 17.69
CA LEU A 22 17.83 -5.98 17.56
C LEU A 22 16.72 -6.94 18.00
N VAL A 23 16.77 -8.18 17.52
CA VAL A 23 15.75 -9.21 17.81
C VAL A 23 15.53 -9.37 19.32
N GLN A 24 16.59 -9.25 20.13
CA GLN A 24 16.53 -9.39 21.60
C GLN A 24 16.25 -8.05 22.29
N ARG A 25 16.74 -6.92 21.77
CA ARG A 25 16.70 -5.62 22.46
C ARG A 25 15.43 -4.83 22.17
N GLU A 26 14.87 -4.93 20.97
CA GLU A 26 13.63 -4.24 20.61
C GLU A 26 12.43 -4.61 21.51
N PRO A 27 12.22 -5.90 21.89
CA PRO A 27 11.17 -6.25 22.86
C PRO A 27 11.34 -5.58 24.23
N ALA A 28 12.58 -5.44 24.71
CA ALA A 28 12.83 -4.73 25.98
C ALA A 28 12.49 -3.23 25.86
N ARG A 29 12.72 -2.62 24.68
CA ARG A 29 12.34 -1.23 24.44
C ARG A 29 10.82 -1.07 24.35
N LEU A 30 10.10 -2.00 23.73
CA LEU A 30 8.63 -2.03 23.75
C LEU A 30 8.09 -2.09 25.18
N ALA A 31 8.63 -2.97 26.01
CA ALA A 31 8.25 -3.06 27.43
C ALA A 31 8.53 -1.74 28.18
N HIS A 32 9.65 -1.07 27.89
CA HIS A 32 9.91 0.26 28.44
C HIS A 32 8.85 1.28 28.00
N TRP A 33 8.47 1.32 26.72
CA TRP A 33 7.42 2.25 26.24
C TRP A 33 6.08 2.06 26.95
N GLU A 34 5.74 0.84 27.37
CA GLU A 34 4.52 0.56 28.13
C GLU A 34 4.55 1.14 29.55
N THR A 35 5.75 1.44 30.11
CA THR A 35 5.88 2.05 31.46
C THR A 35 5.71 3.56 31.47
N LEU A 36 5.82 4.22 30.31
CA LEU A 36 5.73 5.66 30.20
C LEU A 36 4.33 6.19 30.59
N ALA A 37 4.26 7.48 30.94
CA ALA A 37 3.02 8.14 31.37
C ALA A 37 2.27 7.40 32.49
N GLY A 38 2.98 6.88 33.50
CA GLY A 38 2.37 6.12 34.60
C GLY A 38 1.73 4.79 34.14
N ARG A 39 2.38 4.11 33.21
CA ARG A 39 1.94 2.84 32.58
C ARG A 39 0.73 2.97 31.63
N GLN A 40 0.46 4.17 31.15
CA GLN A 40 -0.50 4.38 30.07
C GLN A 40 0.10 4.13 28.68
N GLY A 41 1.41 4.11 28.60
CA GLY A 41 2.20 3.78 27.39
C GLY A 41 2.64 5.02 26.60
N LEU A 42 3.53 4.79 25.64
CA LEU A 42 4.12 5.84 24.80
C LEU A 42 3.06 6.62 24.03
N TYR A 43 2.02 5.95 23.49
CA TYR A 43 0.94 6.65 22.79
C TYR A 43 0.27 7.70 23.68
N ALA A 44 -0.13 7.33 24.89
CA ALA A 44 -0.76 8.25 25.83
C ALA A 44 0.17 9.40 26.23
N ALA A 45 1.48 9.13 26.39
CA ALA A 45 2.48 10.15 26.67
C ALA A 45 2.57 11.18 25.53
N ILE A 46 2.61 10.73 24.28
CA ILE A 46 2.62 11.57 23.08
C ILE A 46 1.33 12.41 23.00
N GLN A 47 0.16 11.81 23.17
CA GLN A 47 -1.11 12.54 23.13
C GLN A 47 -1.20 13.58 24.24
N LYS A 48 -0.71 13.29 25.43
CA LYS A 48 -0.65 14.23 26.56
C LYS A 48 0.29 15.42 26.26
N LYS A 49 1.50 15.12 25.76
CA LYS A 49 2.48 16.15 25.37
C LYS A 49 1.88 17.12 24.35
N ASN A 50 1.26 16.60 23.30
CA ASN A 50 0.73 17.39 22.19
C ASN A 50 -0.76 17.73 22.34
N SER A 51 -1.31 17.72 23.56
CA SER A 51 -2.75 17.91 23.80
C SER A 51 -3.29 19.23 23.28
N ALA A 52 -2.49 20.29 23.27
CA ALA A 52 -2.83 21.62 22.73
C ALA A 52 -2.49 21.77 21.24
N GLY A 53 -1.85 20.79 20.63
CA GLY A 53 -1.44 20.83 19.23
C GLY A 53 -2.61 20.70 18.25
N THR A 54 -2.42 21.25 17.05
CA THR A 54 -3.38 21.08 15.95
C THR A 54 -3.54 19.60 15.64
N PRO A 55 -4.78 19.10 15.50
CA PRO A 55 -4.99 17.70 15.12
C PRO A 55 -4.43 17.40 13.74
N PHE A 56 -3.78 16.26 13.60
CA PHE A 56 -3.47 15.61 12.31
C PHE A 56 -4.04 14.20 12.38
N VAL A 57 -5.16 13.98 11.71
CA VAL A 57 -5.91 12.72 11.74
C VAL A 57 -5.55 11.87 10.52
N LEU A 58 -4.79 10.81 10.75
CA LEU A 58 -4.61 9.73 9.80
C LEU A 58 -5.62 8.63 10.14
N HIS A 59 -6.57 8.36 9.24
CA HIS A 59 -7.54 7.29 9.44
C HIS A 59 -6.98 5.97 8.97
N ASP A 60 -7.11 4.92 9.78
CA ASP A 60 -6.58 3.59 9.46
C ASP A 60 -7.55 2.80 8.60
N GLY A 61 -7.09 2.31 7.45
CA GLY A 61 -7.80 1.29 6.68
C GLY A 61 -7.71 -0.05 7.40
N PRO A 62 -8.84 -0.71 7.68
CA PRO A 62 -8.85 -1.91 8.52
C PRO A 62 -8.40 -3.14 7.74
N PRO A 63 -7.33 -3.85 8.17
CA PRO A 63 -6.98 -5.14 7.60
C PRO A 63 -7.98 -6.23 8.00
N PHE A 64 -8.14 -7.25 7.14
CA PHE A 64 -8.94 -8.44 7.47
C PHE A 64 -8.32 -9.27 8.59
N THR A 65 -9.18 -9.78 9.48
CA THR A 65 -8.81 -10.65 10.61
C THR A 65 -8.70 -12.12 10.18
N ASN A 66 -7.82 -12.43 9.23
CA ASN A 66 -7.77 -13.76 8.60
C ASN A 66 -6.38 -14.33 8.33
N GLY A 67 -5.34 -13.79 8.95
CA GLY A 67 -3.97 -14.25 8.75
C GLY A 67 -2.91 -13.35 9.36
N ASP A 68 -1.67 -13.82 9.33
CA ASP A 68 -0.51 -13.07 9.81
C ASP A 68 -0.31 -11.75 9.05
N VAL A 69 0.34 -10.79 9.72
CA VAL A 69 0.79 -9.54 9.09
C VAL A 69 1.83 -9.88 8.04
N HIS A 70 1.45 -9.67 6.79
CA HIS A 70 2.33 -9.95 5.68
C HIS A 70 3.22 -8.71 5.39
N ILE A 71 4.32 -8.90 4.69
CA ILE A 71 5.31 -7.84 4.52
C ILE A 71 4.73 -6.57 3.85
N GLY A 72 3.72 -6.70 2.97
CA GLY A 72 3.00 -5.55 2.40
C GLY A 72 2.18 -4.78 3.45
N THR A 73 1.56 -5.48 4.41
CA THR A 73 0.88 -4.83 5.53
C THR A 73 1.89 -4.17 6.47
N ALA A 74 3.08 -4.76 6.64
CA ALA A 74 4.17 -4.16 7.40
C ALA A 74 4.67 -2.85 6.74
N LEU A 75 4.79 -2.81 5.40
CA LEU A 75 5.05 -1.59 4.64
C LEU A 75 4.02 -0.50 4.99
N ASN A 76 2.75 -0.81 4.84
CA ASN A 76 1.64 0.11 5.09
C ASN A 76 1.67 0.70 6.51
N LYS A 77 1.70 -0.17 7.52
CA LYS A 77 1.70 0.27 8.93
C LYS A 77 2.97 1.04 9.32
N THR A 78 4.11 0.69 8.74
CA THR A 78 5.36 1.43 8.97
C THR A 78 5.32 2.84 8.37
N LEU A 79 4.80 3.00 7.16
CA LEU A 79 4.64 4.33 6.53
C LEU A 79 3.70 5.23 7.35
N LYS A 80 2.59 4.67 7.85
CA LYS A 80 1.68 5.37 8.77
C LYS A 80 2.39 5.82 10.04
N ASP A 81 3.12 4.91 10.68
CA ASP A 81 3.85 5.19 11.93
C ASP A 81 4.95 6.24 11.73
N ILE A 82 5.73 6.16 10.65
CA ILE A 82 6.75 7.19 10.31
C ILE A 82 6.08 8.56 10.18
N THR A 83 4.97 8.65 9.46
CA THR A 83 4.20 9.88 9.25
C THR A 83 3.71 10.45 10.58
N LEU A 84 3.08 9.62 11.41
CA LEU A 84 2.51 10.05 12.70
C LEU A 84 3.60 10.46 13.70
N ARG A 85 4.72 9.75 13.77
CA ARG A 85 5.86 10.12 14.63
C ARG A 85 6.45 11.46 14.20
N TYR A 86 6.67 11.65 12.89
CA TYR A 86 7.15 12.93 12.38
C TYR A 86 6.20 14.07 12.73
N LYS A 87 4.90 13.94 12.44
CA LYS A 87 3.90 14.95 12.79
C LYS A 87 3.82 15.22 14.29
N SER A 88 3.96 14.18 15.13
CA SER A 88 4.02 14.31 16.58
C SER A 88 5.24 15.13 17.05
N LEU A 89 6.42 14.85 16.51
CA LEU A 89 7.63 15.63 16.79
C LEU A 89 7.49 17.10 16.36
N ARG A 90 6.68 17.37 15.31
CA ARG A 90 6.32 18.71 14.84
C ARG A 90 5.27 19.39 15.73
N GLY A 91 4.85 18.77 16.82
CA GLY A 91 3.89 19.32 17.78
C GLY A 91 2.42 19.12 17.43
N TYR A 92 2.10 18.36 16.37
CA TYR A 92 0.72 18.00 16.07
C TYR A 92 0.18 16.98 17.08
N ARG A 93 -1.09 17.12 17.45
CA ARG A 93 -1.83 16.04 18.10
C ARG A 93 -2.18 14.99 17.04
N THR A 94 -1.72 13.77 17.21
CA THR A 94 -1.81 12.71 16.23
C THR A 94 -2.68 11.55 16.73
N PRO A 95 -4.02 11.73 16.83
CA PRO A 95 -4.90 10.63 17.23
C PRO A 95 -4.90 9.55 16.16
N TYR A 96 -4.57 8.32 16.56
CA TYR A 96 -4.52 7.19 15.64
C TYR A 96 -5.22 5.97 16.27
N VAL A 97 -6.40 5.67 15.75
CA VAL A 97 -7.24 4.55 16.18
C VAL A 97 -7.07 3.42 15.16
N PRO A 98 -6.41 2.33 15.51
CA PRO A 98 -6.23 1.19 14.60
C PRO A 98 -7.55 0.45 14.44
N GLY A 99 -7.74 -0.18 13.26
CA GLY A 99 -8.98 -0.86 12.94
C GLY A 99 -8.81 -2.24 12.35
N TRP A 100 -9.88 -3.04 12.43
CA TRP A 100 -9.98 -4.36 11.82
C TRP A 100 -11.30 -4.57 11.09
N ASP A 101 -11.20 -5.13 9.86
CA ASP A 101 -12.35 -5.60 9.09
C ASP A 101 -12.62 -7.06 9.47
N CYS A 102 -13.79 -7.28 10.10
CA CYS A 102 -14.07 -8.52 10.81
C CYS A 102 -15.14 -9.39 10.16
N HIS A 103 -15.78 -8.93 9.06
CA HIS A 103 -16.90 -9.61 8.42
C HIS A 103 -16.55 -10.21 7.04
N GLY A 104 -17.55 -10.88 6.47
CA GLY A 104 -17.57 -11.30 5.07
C GLY A 104 -16.86 -12.62 4.80
N LEU A 105 -16.81 -12.92 3.51
CA LEU A 105 -16.26 -14.15 2.95
C LEU A 105 -14.85 -14.49 3.44
N PRO A 106 -13.90 -13.53 3.62
CA PRO A 106 -12.53 -13.85 4.02
C PRO A 106 -12.41 -14.56 5.37
N ILE A 107 -13.35 -14.32 6.27
CA ILE A 107 -13.40 -14.94 7.60
C ILE A 107 -14.28 -16.21 7.56
N GLU A 108 -15.52 -16.08 7.07
CA GLU A 108 -16.49 -17.16 6.99
C GLU A 108 -15.92 -18.40 6.27
N GLN A 109 -15.23 -18.21 5.14
CA GLN A 109 -14.61 -19.30 4.38
C GLN A 109 -13.60 -20.09 5.21
N LYS A 110 -12.77 -19.41 6.00
CA LYS A 110 -11.76 -20.06 6.82
C LYS A 110 -12.40 -20.92 7.91
N VAL A 111 -13.39 -20.34 8.59
CA VAL A 111 -14.15 -21.05 9.63
C VAL A 111 -14.94 -22.21 9.03
N ALA A 112 -15.60 -22.02 7.88
CA ALA A 112 -16.34 -23.10 7.20
C ALA A 112 -15.41 -24.25 6.79
N ARG A 113 -14.19 -23.96 6.30
CA ARG A 113 -13.19 -24.98 5.98
C ARG A 113 -12.75 -25.75 7.23
N GLU A 114 -12.48 -25.07 8.33
CA GLU A 114 -12.12 -25.72 9.60
C GLU A 114 -13.25 -26.63 10.12
N LEU A 115 -14.52 -26.22 9.96
CA LEU A 115 -15.67 -27.02 10.30
C LEU A 115 -15.78 -28.26 9.43
N GLN A 116 -15.58 -28.12 8.12
CA GLN A 116 -15.58 -29.22 7.15
C GLN A 116 -14.48 -30.22 7.46
N ASP A 117 -13.25 -29.76 7.72
CA ASP A 117 -12.11 -30.61 8.07
C ASP A 117 -12.37 -31.40 9.36
N LYS A 118 -13.06 -30.79 10.34
CA LYS A 118 -13.48 -31.42 11.59
C LYS A 118 -14.78 -32.25 11.48
N LYS A 119 -15.46 -32.21 10.31
CA LYS A 119 -16.80 -32.82 10.09
C LYS A 119 -17.84 -32.33 11.09
N GLU A 120 -17.78 -31.09 11.46
CA GLU A 120 -18.64 -30.43 12.44
C GLU A 120 -19.78 -29.67 11.73
N THR A 121 -21.03 -29.94 12.08
CA THR A 121 -22.20 -29.19 11.59
C THR A 121 -22.67 -28.23 12.68
N VAL A 122 -22.88 -26.98 12.33
CA VAL A 122 -23.31 -25.92 13.25
C VAL A 122 -24.54 -25.18 12.71
N THR A 123 -25.31 -24.58 13.58
CA THR A 123 -26.38 -23.63 13.24
C THR A 123 -25.78 -22.32 12.74
N THR A 124 -26.59 -21.45 12.10
CA THR A 124 -26.17 -20.08 11.71
C THR A 124 -25.60 -19.31 12.91
N ALA A 125 -26.25 -19.34 14.06
CA ALA A 125 -25.74 -18.71 15.28
C ALA A 125 -24.40 -19.31 15.73
N GLY A 126 -24.25 -20.63 15.63
CA GLY A 126 -22.98 -21.31 15.91
C GLY A 126 -21.86 -20.92 14.98
N LEU A 127 -22.15 -20.79 13.66
CA LEU A 127 -21.18 -20.29 12.67
C LEU A 127 -20.76 -18.85 12.99
N ARG A 128 -21.70 -17.95 13.27
CA ARG A 128 -21.41 -16.56 13.63
C ARG A 128 -20.55 -16.45 14.89
N ALA A 129 -20.85 -17.23 15.93
CA ALA A 129 -20.04 -17.27 17.15
C ALA A 129 -18.60 -17.75 16.87
N LYS A 130 -18.43 -18.75 15.99
CA LYS A 130 -17.10 -19.23 15.60
C LYS A 130 -16.33 -18.19 14.76
N CYS A 131 -16.99 -17.47 13.85
CA CYS A 131 -16.41 -16.38 13.09
C CYS A 131 -15.96 -15.23 14.01
N ASP A 132 -16.77 -14.89 15.00
CA ASP A 132 -16.43 -13.89 16.02
C ASP A 132 -15.18 -14.27 16.81
N ALA A 133 -15.13 -15.48 17.36
CA ALA A 133 -13.96 -15.97 18.10
C ALA A 133 -12.70 -16.08 17.22
N PHE A 134 -12.84 -16.53 15.98
CA PHE A 134 -11.76 -16.57 15.00
C PHE A 134 -11.19 -15.16 14.74
N SER A 135 -12.06 -14.18 14.52
CA SER A 135 -11.68 -12.79 14.30
C SER A 135 -10.91 -12.23 15.51
N GLU A 136 -11.39 -12.44 16.75
CA GLU A 136 -10.71 -11.98 17.98
C GLU A 136 -9.30 -12.58 18.11
N SER A 137 -9.14 -13.85 17.78
CA SER A 137 -7.83 -14.50 17.85
C SER A 137 -6.81 -13.85 16.90
N TRP A 138 -7.24 -13.45 15.70
CA TRP A 138 -6.37 -12.78 14.73
C TRP A 138 -6.13 -11.32 15.10
N ILE A 139 -7.10 -10.61 15.65
CA ILE A 139 -6.91 -9.25 16.18
C ILE A 139 -5.78 -9.24 17.21
N ALA A 140 -5.85 -10.14 18.20
CA ALA A 140 -4.81 -10.23 19.23
C ALA A 140 -3.41 -10.50 18.64
N LYS A 141 -3.32 -11.43 17.68
CA LYS A 141 -2.07 -11.77 17.01
C LYS A 141 -1.52 -10.62 16.16
N GLN A 142 -2.36 -10.02 15.33
CA GLN A 142 -1.96 -8.89 14.47
C GLN A 142 -1.56 -7.67 15.31
N THR A 143 -2.26 -7.40 16.42
CA THR A 143 -1.87 -6.34 17.37
C THR A 143 -0.45 -6.55 17.90
N ALA A 144 -0.11 -7.77 18.31
CA ALA A 144 1.23 -8.11 18.76
C ALA A 144 2.28 -7.91 17.64
N GLN A 145 1.94 -8.31 16.42
CA GLN A 145 2.80 -8.14 15.24
C GLN A 145 3.01 -6.66 14.86
N PHE A 146 1.97 -5.82 14.91
CA PHE A 146 2.09 -4.39 14.69
C PHE A 146 2.92 -3.70 15.79
N LYS A 147 2.70 -4.04 17.05
CA LYS A 147 3.55 -3.56 18.17
C LYS A 147 5.01 -3.98 17.96
N ARG A 148 5.24 -5.22 17.50
CA ARG A 148 6.61 -5.71 17.22
C ARG A 148 7.32 -4.94 16.11
N LEU A 149 6.58 -4.39 15.13
CA LEU A 149 7.07 -3.45 14.11
C LEU A 149 7.39 -2.06 14.68
N GLY A 150 7.03 -1.79 15.93
CA GLY A 150 7.20 -0.48 16.56
C GLY A 150 6.06 0.51 16.32
N VAL A 151 4.94 0.06 15.79
CA VAL A 151 3.76 0.92 15.54
C VAL A 151 3.17 1.41 16.86
N VAL A 152 2.95 2.73 16.97
CA VAL A 152 2.35 3.40 18.13
C VAL A 152 0.94 3.85 17.77
N ALA A 153 -0.05 3.36 18.54
CA ALA A 153 -1.47 3.60 18.28
C ALA A 153 -2.30 3.49 19.56
N ASP A 154 -3.56 3.88 19.51
CA ASP A 154 -4.53 3.67 20.59
C ASP A 154 -5.01 2.21 20.62
N TRP A 155 -4.16 1.32 21.10
CA TRP A 155 -4.46 -0.12 21.21
C TRP A 155 -5.54 -0.46 22.23
N LYS A 156 -6.03 0.50 22.99
CA LYS A 156 -7.09 0.30 23.99
C LYS A 156 -8.47 0.59 23.43
N HIS A 157 -8.54 1.46 22.43
CA HIS A 157 -9.77 1.94 21.83
C HIS A 157 -9.80 1.67 20.32
N GLU A 158 -9.24 0.51 19.91
CA GLU A 158 -9.32 0.06 18.52
C GLU A 158 -10.78 -0.04 18.03
N TYR A 159 -10.98 0.12 16.71
CA TYR A 159 -12.28 -0.15 16.13
C TYR A 159 -12.34 -1.53 15.44
N LYS A 160 -13.48 -2.19 15.55
CA LYS A 160 -13.77 -3.48 14.93
C LYS A 160 -15.09 -3.35 14.19
N THR A 161 -15.15 -3.70 12.90
CA THR A 161 -16.37 -3.56 12.11
C THR A 161 -17.54 -4.40 12.69
N LYS A 162 -17.23 -5.45 13.47
CA LYS A 162 -18.18 -6.31 14.19
C LYS A 162 -18.63 -5.78 15.57
N ALA A 163 -18.09 -4.64 16.03
CA ALA A 163 -18.54 -4.08 17.29
C ALA A 163 -19.99 -3.56 17.15
N PRO A 164 -20.90 -3.82 18.12
CA PRO A 164 -22.32 -3.46 18.00
C PRO A 164 -22.56 -1.99 17.62
N ALA A 165 -21.79 -1.07 18.20
CA ALA A 165 -21.88 0.35 17.86
C ALA A 165 -21.45 0.64 16.42
N PHE A 166 -20.43 -0.07 15.91
CA PHE A 166 -19.96 0.06 14.54
C PHE A 166 -20.96 -0.53 13.54
N GLU A 167 -21.50 -1.74 13.83
CA GLU A 167 -22.57 -2.37 13.04
C GLU A 167 -23.80 -1.46 12.91
N ALA A 168 -24.18 -0.79 14.00
CA ALA A 168 -25.26 0.19 13.99
C ALA A 168 -24.95 1.39 13.07
N ASP A 169 -23.72 1.87 13.02
CA ASP A 169 -23.35 2.99 12.14
C ASP A 169 -23.26 2.59 10.67
N ILE A 170 -22.89 1.35 10.35
CA ILE A 170 -23.05 0.78 9.01
C ILE A 170 -24.52 0.87 8.60
N LEU A 171 -25.43 0.42 9.46
CA LEU A 171 -26.85 0.47 9.18
C LEU A 171 -27.42 1.89 9.09
N ARG A 172 -26.95 2.84 9.92
CA ARG A 172 -27.32 4.26 9.81
C ARG A 172 -26.83 4.88 8.52
N THR A 173 -25.63 4.52 8.05
CA THR A 173 -25.09 4.93 6.75
C THR A 173 -25.94 4.34 5.62
N PHE A 174 -26.30 3.06 5.69
CA PHE A 174 -27.20 2.43 4.74
C PHE A 174 -28.62 3.06 4.76
N ALA A 175 -29.15 3.42 5.94
CA ALA A 175 -30.41 4.12 6.07
C ALA A 175 -30.41 5.49 5.38
N ALA A 176 -29.26 6.17 5.28
CA ALA A 176 -29.16 7.40 4.50
C ALA A 176 -29.34 7.14 2.98
N PHE A 177 -28.84 6.02 2.48
CA PHE A 177 -29.05 5.60 1.08
C PHE A 177 -30.53 5.29 0.79
N VAL A 178 -31.18 4.57 1.75
CA VAL A 178 -32.61 4.25 1.68
C VAL A 178 -33.44 5.52 1.70
N ALA A 179 -33.11 6.49 2.58
CA ALA A 179 -33.82 7.76 2.70
C ALA A 179 -33.75 8.61 1.42
N LYS A 180 -32.64 8.55 0.68
CA LYS A 180 -32.50 9.20 -0.63
C LYS A 180 -33.20 8.43 -1.77
N GLY A 181 -33.79 7.28 -1.48
CA GLY A 181 -34.43 6.43 -2.50
C GLY A 181 -33.46 5.79 -3.50
N LEU A 182 -32.19 5.61 -3.10
CA LEU A 182 -31.15 5.05 -3.97
C LEU A 182 -31.15 3.53 -3.96
N VAL A 183 -31.66 2.92 -2.88
CA VAL A 183 -31.67 1.46 -2.72
C VAL A 183 -32.88 0.87 -3.42
N TYR A 184 -32.63 -0.14 -4.26
CA TYR A 184 -33.69 -0.85 -4.99
C TYR A 184 -33.33 -2.33 -5.17
N ARG A 185 -34.35 -3.17 -5.36
CA ARG A 185 -34.19 -4.60 -5.66
C ARG A 185 -34.43 -4.84 -7.13
N SER A 186 -33.56 -5.61 -7.78
CA SER A 186 -33.71 -5.95 -9.18
C SER A 186 -33.04 -7.28 -9.52
N LYS A 187 -33.62 -8.00 -10.52
CA LYS A 187 -33.00 -9.17 -11.11
C LYS A 187 -32.05 -8.69 -12.23
N LYS A 188 -30.75 -8.64 -11.96
CA LYS A 188 -29.72 -8.22 -12.92
C LYS A 188 -28.59 -9.24 -12.96
N PRO A 189 -27.85 -9.39 -14.07
CA PRO A 189 -26.60 -10.13 -14.09
C PRO A 189 -25.57 -9.48 -13.13
N VAL A 190 -25.07 -10.26 -12.21
CA VAL A 190 -23.99 -9.88 -11.30
C VAL A 190 -22.84 -10.85 -11.46
N TYR A 191 -21.65 -10.43 -11.05
CA TYR A 191 -20.50 -11.34 -10.88
C TYR A 191 -20.85 -12.38 -9.81
N TRP A 192 -20.76 -13.66 -10.17
CA TRP A 192 -21.16 -14.75 -9.30
C TRP A 192 -20.02 -15.76 -9.09
N SER A 193 -19.69 -16.02 -7.86
CA SER A 193 -18.74 -17.08 -7.49
C SER A 193 -19.48 -18.39 -7.26
N ILE A 194 -19.29 -19.36 -8.14
CA ILE A 194 -19.90 -20.69 -8.02
C ILE A 194 -19.45 -21.40 -6.72
N PRO A 195 -18.12 -21.46 -6.38
CA PRO A 195 -17.69 -22.16 -5.16
C PRO A 195 -18.21 -21.55 -3.85
N PHE A 196 -18.60 -20.27 -3.89
CA PHE A 196 -19.10 -19.57 -2.70
C PHE A 196 -20.59 -19.25 -2.75
N GLU A 197 -21.24 -19.55 -3.86
CA GLU A 197 -22.69 -19.30 -4.08
C GLU A 197 -23.09 -17.88 -3.64
N THR A 198 -22.35 -16.87 -4.10
CA THR A 198 -22.57 -15.46 -3.73
C THR A 198 -22.19 -14.50 -4.83
N ALA A 199 -22.84 -13.33 -4.83
CA ALA A 199 -22.45 -12.19 -5.64
C ALA A 199 -21.09 -11.63 -5.19
N LEU A 200 -20.35 -11.06 -6.14
CA LEU A 200 -19.06 -10.41 -5.92
C LEU A 200 -19.13 -8.94 -6.33
N ALA A 201 -18.38 -8.09 -5.62
CA ALA A 201 -18.09 -6.73 -6.06
C ALA A 201 -16.99 -6.72 -7.12
N GLU A 202 -16.88 -5.64 -7.89
CA GLU A 202 -15.81 -5.45 -8.88
C GLU A 202 -14.40 -5.54 -8.23
N ALA A 203 -14.24 -5.02 -7.02
CA ALA A 203 -13.00 -5.10 -6.24
C ALA A 203 -12.61 -6.53 -5.80
N GLU A 204 -13.52 -7.49 -5.94
CA GLU A 204 -13.33 -8.90 -5.59
C GLU A 204 -12.99 -9.78 -6.81
N ILE A 205 -12.71 -9.15 -7.97
CA ILE A 205 -12.43 -9.82 -9.24
C ILE A 205 -11.00 -9.55 -9.66
N GLU A 206 -10.33 -10.60 -10.10
CA GLU A 206 -9.00 -10.57 -10.71
C GLU A 206 -9.11 -11.05 -12.15
N TYR A 207 -8.52 -10.32 -13.09
CA TYR A 207 -8.44 -10.78 -14.48
C TYR A 207 -7.18 -11.62 -14.69
N LYS A 208 -7.34 -12.78 -15.34
CA LYS A 208 -6.24 -13.71 -15.65
C LYS A 208 -6.45 -14.28 -17.03
N ASP A 209 -5.37 -14.69 -17.66
CA ASP A 209 -5.43 -15.45 -18.89
C ASP A 209 -6.15 -16.78 -18.63
N HIS A 210 -7.19 -17.00 -19.40
CA HIS A 210 -8.00 -18.22 -19.40
C HIS A 210 -8.17 -18.75 -20.82
N THR A 211 -8.06 -20.06 -20.98
CA THR A 211 -8.22 -20.71 -22.28
C THR A 211 -9.62 -21.31 -22.36
N SER A 212 -10.48 -20.65 -23.14
CA SER A 212 -11.84 -21.10 -23.44
C SER A 212 -11.90 -21.86 -24.77
N ILE A 213 -13.06 -22.48 -25.04
CA ILE A 213 -13.39 -23.00 -26.37
C ILE A 213 -14.25 -21.96 -27.07
N ALA A 214 -13.70 -21.30 -28.08
CA ALA A 214 -14.45 -20.44 -28.97
C ALA A 214 -15.20 -21.30 -30.01
N ILE A 215 -16.46 -20.94 -30.29
CA ILE A 215 -17.32 -21.66 -31.23
C ILE A 215 -18.02 -20.70 -32.17
N TRP A 216 -18.23 -21.18 -33.43
CA TRP A 216 -19.08 -20.55 -34.45
C TRP A 216 -20.32 -21.39 -34.60
N VAL A 217 -21.50 -20.77 -34.34
CA VAL A 217 -22.78 -21.48 -34.26
C VAL A 217 -23.76 -20.95 -35.29
N LYS A 218 -24.35 -21.86 -36.06
CA LYS A 218 -25.36 -21.60 -37.09
C LYS A 218 -26.76 -21.57 -36.48
N PHE A 219 -27.48 -20.46 -36.66
CA PHE A 219 -28.89 -20.30 -36.32
C PHE A 219 -29.71 -20.30 -37.59
N SER A 220 -30.59 -21.27 -37.78
CA SER A 220 -31.35 -21.49 -39.01
C SER A 220 -32.37 -20.37 -39.23
N VAL A 221 -32.36 -19.78 -40.43
CA VAL A 221 -33.38 -18.81 -40.87
C VAL A 221 -34.45 -19.55 -41.70
N PRO A 222 -35.69 -19.65 -41.23
CA PRO A 222 -36.77 -20.25 -42.01
C PRO A 222 -36.94 -19.53 -43.36
N ALA A 223 -37.16 -20.29 -44.45
CA ALA A 223 -37.26 -19.73 -45.80
C ALA A 223 -38.36 -18.65 -45.92
N ALA A 224 -39.51 -18.81 -45.26
CA ALA A 224 -40.54 -17.80 -45.17
C ALA A 224 -40.10 -16.51 -44.47
N GLU A 225 -39.22 -16.59 -43.45
CA GLU A 225 -38.64 -15.43 -42.81
C GLU A 225 -37.58 -14.76 -43.71
N ALA A 226 -36.69 -15.54 -44.36
CA ALA A 226 -35.72 -15.00 -45.31
C ALA A 226 -36.39 -14.19 -46.41
N ALA A 227 -37.50 -14.69 -46.98
CA ALA A 227 -38.29 -14.02 -48.03
C ALA A 227 -38.88 -12.69 -47.54
N LYS A 228 -39.36 -12.58 -46.29
CA LYS A 228 -39.91 -11.32 -45.75
C LYS A 228 -38.84 -10.21 -45.67
N PHE A 229 -37.56 -10.58 -45.48
CA PHE A 229 -36.44 -9.66 -45.40
C PHE A 229 -35.65 -9.50 -46.71
N GLY A 230 -36.21 -10.02 -47.86
CA GLY A 230 -35.56 -9.94 -49.16
C GLY A 230 -34.25 -10.72 -49.25
N LEU A 231 -34.06 -11.69 -48.37
CA LEU A 231 -32.84 -12.52 -48.34
C LEU A 231 -32.97 -13.72 -49.25
N PRO A 232 -31.89 -14.22 -49.86
CA PRO A 232 -31.92 -15.45 -50.68
C PRO A 232 -32.43 -16.64 -49.88
N SER A 233 -33.48 -17.34 -50.40
CA SER A 233 -34.18 -18.40 -49.69
C SER A 233 -34.22 -19.74 -50.48
N ASP A 234 -33.47 -19.87 -51.57
CA ASP A 234 -33.39 -21.04 -52.45
C ASP A 234 -32.48 -22.16 -51.84
N LYS A 235 -31.68 -21.83 -50.82
CA LYS A 235 -30.86 -22.77 -50.02
C LYS A 235 -31.07 -22.52 -48.52
N PRO A 236 -30.78 -23.50 -47.67
CA PRO A 236 -30.75 -23.26 -46.21
C PRO A 236 -29.90 -22.05 -45.86
N LEU A 237 -30.44 -21.12 -45.08
CA LEU A 237 -29.78 -19.90 -44.66
C LEU A 237 -29.59 -19.88 -43.14
N PHE A 238 -28.43 -19.45 -42.68
CA PHE A 238 -28.10 -19.38 -41.27
C PHE A 238 -27.46 -18.05 -40.88
N VAL A 239 -27.81 -17.49 -39.71
CA VAL A 239 -27.02 -16.47 -39.05
C VAL A 239 -25.93 -17.16 -38.22
N VAL A 240 -24.69 -16.75 -38.38
CA VAL A 240 -23.58 -17.35 -37.63
C VAL A 240 -23.15 -16.41 -36.52
N ILE A 241 -23.21 -16.92 -35.27
CA ILE A 241 -22.72 -16.20 -34.11
C ILE A 241 -21.37 -16.78 -33.68
N TRP A 242 -20.62 -16.00 -32.90
CA TRP A 242 -19.38 -16.43 -32.24
C TRP A 242 -19.48 -16.21 -30.73
N THR A 243 -18.97 -17.19 -29.94
CA THR A 243 -18.92 -17.07 -28.50
C THR A 243 -17.75 -17.89 -27.91
N THR A 244 -17.18 -17.39 -26.82
CA THR A 244 -16.18 -18.11 -25.98
C THR A 244 -16.79 -18.81 -24.78
N THR A 245 -18.13 -18.69 -24.60
CA THR A 245 -18.87 -19.28 -23.47
C THR A 245 -20.01 -20.18 -23.99
N PRO A 246 -19.71 -21.38 -24.53
CA PRO A 246 -20.73 -22.26 -25.10
C PRO A 246 -21.89 -22.57 -24.15
N TRP A 247 -21.63 -22.63 -22.85
CA TRP A 247 -22.65 -22.89 -21.83
C TRP A 247 -23.77 -21.83 -21.75
N THR A 248 -23.60 -20.64 -22.37
CA THR A 248 -24.67 -19.63 -22.40
C THR A 248 -25.67 -19.84 -23.54
N ILE A 249 -25.37 -20.71 -24.52
CA ILE A 249 -26.24 -20.96 -25.66
C ILE A 249 -27.67 -21.38 -25.27
N PRO A 250 -27.92 -22.27 -24.28
CA PRO A 250 -29.30 -22.58 -23.86
C PRO A 250 -30.09 -21.37 -23.36
N ALA A 251 -29.41 -20.32 -22.88
CA ALA A 251 -30.05 -19.08 -22.43
C ALA A 251 -30.22 -18.04 -23.55
N ASN A 252 -29.82 -18.34 -24.77
CA ASN A 252 -29.97 -17.43 -25.92
C ASN A 252 -31.42 -17.01 -26.13
N LEU A 253 -31.68 -15.71 -26.33
CA LEU A 253 -33.02 -15.14 -26.62
C LEU A 253 -33.01 -14.21 -27.82
N ALA A 254 -31.85 -13.79 -28.32
CA ALA A 254 -31.71 -12.91 -29.47
C ALA A 254 -30.30 -13.02 -30.09
N ILE A 255 -30.12 -12.40 -31.25
CA ILE A 255 -28.81 -12.19 -31.87
C ILE A 255 -28.65 -10.68 -32.11
N ALA A 256 -27.65 -10.07 -31.53
CA ALA A 256 -27.34 -8.66 -31.70
C ALA A 256 -26.47 -8.42 -32.93
N VAL A 257 -26.82 -7.38 -33.72
CA VAL A 257 -26.06 -6.87 -34.85
C VAL A 257 -25.94 -5.36 -34.78
N HIS A 258 -24.93 -4.77 -35.42
CA HIS A 258 -24.75 -3.32 -35.46
C HIS A 258 -25.52 -2.74 -36.65
N ALA A 259 -26.30 -1.68 -36.44
CA ALA A 259 -27.19 -1.09 -37.46
C ALA A 259 -26.46 -0.69 -38.74
N ASP A 260 -25.27 -0.07 -38.61
CA ASP A 260 -24.53 0.54 -39.72
C ASP A 260 -23.51 -0.40 -40.39
N VAL A 261 -23.31 -1.61 -39.84
CA VAL A 261 -22.37 -2.60 -40.41
C VAL A 261 -23.02 -3.31 -41.62
N ASP A 262 -22.20 -3.59 -42.63
CA ASP A 262 -22.61 -4.40 -43.80
C ASP A 262 -22.49 -5.88 -43.45
N TYR A 263 -23.59 -6.61 -43.65
CA TYR A 263 -23.64 -8.06 -43.50
C TYR A 263 -23.77 -8.71 -44.88
N VAL A 264 -23.11 -9.81 -45.08
CA VAL A 264 -23.12 -10.55 -46.34
C VAL A 264 -23.78 -11.91 -46.20
N VAL A 265 -24.50 -12.32 -47.20
CA VAL A 265 -24.91 -13.70 -47.39
C VAL A 265 -23.85 -14.38 -48.24
N ALA A 266 -23.11 -15.31 -47.65
CA ALA A 266 -22.05 -16.06 -48.30
C ALA A 266 -22.51 -17.50 -48.66
N ASP A 267 -22.20 -17.97 -49.85
CA ASP A 267 -22.65 -19.28 -50.40
C ASP A 267 -21.56 -20.33 -50.08
N LEU A 268 -21.90 -21.34 -49.27
CA LEU A 268 -21.02 -22.49 -48.93
C LEU A 268 -21.30 -23.71 -49.83
N GLY A 269 -22.05 -23.52 -50.94
CA GLY A 269 -22.46 -24.62 -51.85
C GLY A 269 -23.80 -25.23 -51.46
N ALA A 270 -23.86 -25.99 -50.37
CA ALA A 270 -25.10 -26.65 -49.92
C ALA A 270 -25.97 -25.72 -49.03
N GLU A 271 -25.40 -24.73 -48.42
CA GLU A 271 -26.04 -23.80 -47.46
C GLU A 271 -25.44 -22.41 -47.58
N ARG A 272 -26.07 -21.41 -46.95
CA ARG A 272 -25.60 -20.02 -46.90
C ARG A 272 -25.51 -19.50 -45.46
N ILE A 273 -24.60 -18.60 -45.27
CA ILE A 273 -24.38 -17.98 -43.94
C ILE A 273 -24.49 -16.46 -44.05
N ILE A 274 -24.96 -15.83 -42.95
CA ILE A 274 -24.95 -14.37 -42.73
C ILE A 274 -23.87 -14.06 -41.67
N VAL A 275 -22.93 -13.20 -42.06
CA VAL A 275 -21.86 -12.66 -41.19
C VAL A 275 -21.53 -11.22 -41.60
N ALA A 276 -20.87 -10.42 -40.77
CA ALA A 276 -20.36 -9.11 -41.15
C ALA A 276 -19.36 -9.23 -42.31
N ALA A 277 -19.52 -8.39 -43.33
CA ALA A 277 -18.68 -8.41 -44.54
C ALA A 277 -17.18 -8.38 -44.23
N ALA A 278 -16.76 -7.55 -43.29
CA ALA A 278 -15.36 -7.41 -42.85
C ALA A 278 -14.80 -8.68 -42.20
N LEU A 279 -15.64 -9.58 -41.68
CA LEU A 279 -15.22 -10.78 -40.95
C LEU A 279 -15.37 -12.07 -41.77
N LEU A 280 -15.88 -12.02 -43.01
CA LEU A 280 -16.07 -13.19 -43.84
C LEU A 280 -14.81 -14.05 -44.02
N ASN A 281 -13.66 -13.41 -44.28
CA ASN A 281 -12.38 -14.08 -44.45
C ASN A 281 -11.93 -14.79 -43.18
N ALA A 282 -12.10 -14.15 -42.02
CA ALA A 282 -11.76 -14.71 -40.72
C ALA A 282 -12.62 -15.92 -40.38
N VAL A 283 -13.93 -15.83 -40.66
CA VAL A 283 -14.90 -16.93 -40.51
C VAL A 283 -14.55 -18.08 -41.43
N ALA A 284 -14.24 -17.82 -42.72
CA ALA A 284 -13.85 -18.84 -43.69
C ALA A 284 -12.58 -19.58 -43.23
N THR A 285 -11.58 -18.84 -42.73
CA THR A 285 -10.34 -19.43 -42.16
C THR A 285 -10.64 -20.33 -40.95
N ALA A 286 -11.44 -19.85 -40.00
CA ALA A 286 -11.80 -20.61 -38.78
C ALA A 286 -12.60 -21.89 -39.13
N ALA A 287 -13.45 -21.79 -40.13
CA ALA A 287 -14.26 -22.91 -40.64
C ALA A 287 -13.55 -23.80 -41.70
N LYS A 288 -12.29 -23.47 -42.02
CA LYS A 288 -11.45 -24.16 -43.01
C LYS A 288 -12.14 -24.26 -44.39
N LEU A 289 -12.79 -23.19 -44.81
CA LEU A 289 -13.44 -23.04 -46.12
C LEU A 289 -12.43 -22.48 -47.13
N ASP A 290 -12.14 -23.26 -48.16
CA ASP A 290 -11.27 -22.88 -49.26
C ASP A 290 -11.87 -23.34 -50.57
N PRO A 291 -12.17 -22.43 -51.51
CA PRO A 291 -11.94 -20.95 -51.43
C PRO A 291 -12.92 -20.23 -50.48
N VAL A 292 -12.57 -18.95 -50.16
CA VAL A 292 -13.50 -18.09 -49.39
C VAL A 292 -14.87 -18.04 -50.09
N PRO A 293 -15.97 -18.24 -49.34
CA PRO A 293 -17.31 -18.32 -49.94
C PRO A 293 -17.70 -17.04 -50.72
N ALA A 294 -18.34 -17.27 -51.85
CA ALA A 294 -18.83 -16.14 -52.69
C ALA A 294 -19.96 -15.39 -52.00
N VAL A 295 -19.87 -14.08 -52.01
CA VAL A 295 -20.97 -13.20 -51.54
C VAL A 295 -22.07 -13.13 -52.58
N VAL A 296 -23.26 -13.52 -52.18
CA VAL A 296 -24.46 -13.52 -53.09
C VAL A 296 -25.45 -12.39 -52.78
N HIS A 297 -25.36 -11.80 -51.56
CA HIS A 297 -26.21 -10.67 -51.17
C HIS A 297 -25.52 -9.87 -50.07
N THR A 298 -25.77 -8.57 -50.01
CA THR A 298 -25.27 -7.66 -48.98
C THR A 298 -26.42 -6.84 -48.43
N VAL A 299 -26.46 -6.68 -47.09
CA VAL A 299 -27.51 -5.97 -46.39
C VAL A 299 -26.97 -5.23 -45.19
N LYS A 300 -27.50 -4.04 -44.86
CA LYS A 300 -27.20 -3.33 -43.61
C LYS A 300 -27.76 -4.06 -42.39
N GLY A 301 -27.08 -4.05 -41.28
CA GLY A 301 -27.58 -4.64 -40.04
C GLY A 301 -28.97 -4.12 -39.64
N ALA A 302 -29.23 -2.81 -39.83
CA ALA A 302 -30.55 -2.24 -39.58
C ALA A 302 -31.70 -2.97 -40.36
N ALA A 303 -31.44 -3.47 -41.55
CA ALA A 303 -32.43 -4.21 -42.34
C ALA A 303 -32.66 -5.66 -41.87
N LEU A 304 -31.79 -6.18 -40.98
CA LEU A 304 -31.92 -7.49 -40.34
C LEU A 304 -32.73 -7.43 -39.03
N GLU A 305 -33.07 -6.25 -38.53
CA GLU A 305 -33.80 -6.10 -37.27
C GLU A 305 -35.13 -6.89 -37.32
N LYS A 306 -35.36 -7.68 -36.26
CA LYS A 306 -36.53 -8.60 -36.13
C LYS A 306 -36.52 -9.83 -37.05
N LEU A 307 -35.52 -10.06 -37.90
CA LEU A 307 -35.35 -11.38 -38.52
C LEU A 307 -35.32 -12.42 -37.41
N ALA A 308 -36.04 -13.53 -37.57
CA ALA A 308 -36.26 -14.51 -36.50
C ALA A 308 -35.62 -15.88 -36.81
N PRO A 309 -34.28 -16.02 -36.71
CA PRO A 309 -33.63 -17.32 -36.78
C PRO A 309 -34.11 -18.25 -35.66
N ARG A 310 -34.00 -19.56 -35.88
CA ARG A 310 -34.30 -20.58 -34.87
C ARG A 310 -33.09 -20.97 -34.08
N HIS A 311 -33.26 -21.13 -32.79
CA HIS A 311 -32.25 -21.70 -31.92
C HIS A 311 -31.84 -23.10 -32.38
N PRO A 312 -30.52 -23.46 -32.33
CA PRO A 312 -30.03 -24.69 -33.00
C PRO A 312 -30.59 -25.99 -32.44
N PHE A 313 -30.99 -26.06 -31.16
CA PHE A 313 -31.46 -27.30 -30.51
C PHE A 313 -32.64 -27.09 -29.52
N ILE A 314 -33.13 -25.88 -29.38
CA ILE A 314 -34.32 -25.56 -28.56
C ILE A 314 -35.40 -25.01 -29.50
N ASP A 315 -36.63 -25.41 -29.34
CA ASP A 315 -37.72 -24.85 -30.15
C ASP A 315 -38.11 -23.43 -29.74
N ARG A 316 -37.27 -22.49 -30.16
CA ARG A 316 -37.39 -21.08 -29.83
C ARG A 316 -36.82 -20.21 -30.95
N ALA A 317 -37.50 -19.09 -31.25
CA ALA A 317 -36.94 -18.07 -32.13
C ALA A 317 -35.90 -17.23 -31.38
N SER A 318 -34.86 -16.79 -32.09
CA SER A 318 -33.78 -15.89 -31.59
C SER A 318 -33.80 -14.64 -32.48
N PRO A 319 -34.73 -13.67 -32.28
CA PRO A 319 -34.86 -12.50 -33.12
C PRO A 319 -33.58 -11.67 -33.17
N VAL A 320 -33.28 -11.11 -34.33
CA VAL A 320 -32.19 -10.17 -34.52
C VAL A 320 -32.57 -8.82 -33.90
N VAL A 321 -31.67 -8.27 -33.08
CA VAL A 321 -31.79 -7.00 -32.37
C VAL A 321 -30.62 -6.08 -32.70
N LEU A 322 -30.83 -4.76 -32.60
CA LEU A 322 -29.77 -3.77 -32.85
C LEU A 322 -29.06 -3.38 -31.55
N ALA A 323 -27.73 -3.43 -31.57
CA ALA A 323 -26.91 -3.05 -30.44
C ALA A 323 -25.58 -2.42 -30.89
N ASP A 324 -25.25 -1.27 -30.29
CA ASP A 324 -24.09 -0.46 -30.64
C ASP A 324 -22.74 -1.07 -30.14
N TYR A 325 -22.80 -2.00 -29.19
CA TYR A 325 -21.63 -2.69 -28.68
C TYR A 325 -21.07 -3.78 -29.61
N VAL A 326 -21.80 -4.14 -30.67
CA VAL A 326 -21.34 -5.14 -31.63
C VAL A 326 -20.20 -4.56 -32.49
N THR A 327 -19.02 -5.18 -32.40
CA THR A 327 -17.83 -4.76 -33.16
C THR A 327 -17.51 -5.72 -34.30
N ILE A 328 -16.64 -5.28 -35.21
CA ILE A 328 -16.09 -6.06 -36.31
C ILE A 328 -14.62 -6.39 -36.16
N GLU A 329 -14.09 -6.34 -34.93
CA GLU A 329 -12.70 -6.64 -34.63
C GLU A 329 -12.44 -8.14 -34.52
N SER A 330 -13.45 -8.91 -34.10
CA SER A 330 -13.37 -10.37 -33.97
C SER A 330 -14.73 -11.02 -34.09
N GLY A 331 -14.75 -12.36 -34.27
CA GLY A 331 -15.95 -13.16 -34.31
C GLY A 331 -16.64 -13.15 -35.66
N THR A 332 -17.94 -12.83 -35.73
CA THR A 332 -18.79 -12.86 -36.92
C THR A 332 -19.55 -11.55 -37.18
N GLY A 333 -19.47 -10.58 -36.24
CA GLY A 333 -20.33 -9.40 -36.24
C GLY A 333 -21.78 -9.69 -35.84
N CYS A 334 -22.08 -10.92 -35.46
CA CYS A 334 -23.38 -11.34 -34.92
C CYS A 334 -23.12 -11.89 -33.51
N VAL A 335 -23.65 -11.24 -32.47
CA VAL A 335 -23.43 -11.61 -31.08
C VAL A 335 -24.66 -12.30 -30.51
N HIS A 336 -24.48 -13.50 -29.97
CA HIS A 336 -25.59 -14.17 -29.29
C HIS A 336 -25.92 -13.41 -28.00
N THR A 337 -27.20 -13.19 -27.72
CA THR A 337 -27.68 -12.38 -26.60
C THR A 337 -28.39 -13.24 -25.58
N ALA A 338 -27.88 -13.28 -24.36
CA ALA A 338 -28.45 -13.98 -23.20
C ALA A 338 -28.62 -12.99 -22.03
N PRO A 339 -29.76 -12.30 -21.88
CA PRO A 339 -29.99 -11.22 -20.92
C PRO A 339 -29.75 -11.59 -19.45
N GLY A 340 -29.74 -12.88 -19.11
CA GLY A 340 -29.41 -13.41 -17.78
C GLY A 340 -27.93 -13.60 -17.52
N HIS A 341 -27.03 -13.46 -18.53
CA HIS A 341 -25.62 -13.83 -18.44
C HIS A 341 -24.63 -12.80 -18.97
N GLY A 342 -25.07 -11.58 -19.27
CA GLY A 342 -24.22 -10.48 -19.73
C GLY A 342 -24.81 -9.12 -19.39
N ALA A 343 -23.99 -8.15 -19.04
CA ALA A 343 -24.42 -6.79 -18.69
C ALA A 343 -25.00 -6.06 -19.93
N GLU A 344 -24.30 -6.15 -21.06
CA GLU A 344 -24.75 -5.55 -22.34
C GLU A 344 -25.98 -6.28 -22.91
N ASP A 345 -25.99 -7.61 -22.78
CA ASP A 345 -27.15 -8.43 -23.14
C ASP A 345 -28.40 -8.09 -22.31
N TYR A 346 -28.20 -7.81 -21.02
CA TYR A 346 -29.26 -7.37 -20.13
C TYR A 346 -29.87 -6.02 -20.59
N LEU A 347 -29.01 -5.03 -20.88
CA LEU A 347 -29.49 -3.71 -21.36
C LEU A 347 -30.24 -3.83 -22.71
N THR A 348 -29.70 -4.63 -23.60
CA THR A 348 -30.37 -4.96 -24.88
C THR A 348 -31.69 -5.70 -24.65
N GLY A 349 -31.69 -6.63 -23.67
CA GLY A 349 -32.90 -7.34 -23.27
C GLY A 349 -33.99 -6.39 -22.75
N LEU A 350 -33.64 -5.39 -21.96
CA LEU A 350 -34.58 -4.36 -21.49
C LEU A 350 -35.14 -3.51 -22.66
N LYS A 351 -34.26 -3.08 -23.58
CA LYS A 351 -34.63 -2.29 -24.78
C LYS A 351 -35.65 -3.01 -25.61
N TYR A 352 -35.48 -4.31 -25.83
CA TYR A 352 -36.35 -5.15 -26.65
C TYR A 352 -37.40 -5.94 -25.87
N LYS A 353 -37.51 -5.70 -24.54
CA LYS A 353 -38.45 -6.40 -23.62
C LYS A 353 -38.31 -7.92 -23.66
N LEU A 354 -37.09 -8.40 -23.79
CA LEU A 354 -36.78 -9.82 -23.65
C LEU A 354 -36.87 -10.25 -22.18
N PRO A 355 -37.28 -11.48 -21.86
CA PRO A 355 -37.26 -11.96 -20.50
C PRO A 355 -35.82 -12.09 -19.99
N ILE A 356 -35.61 -11.84 -18.68
CA ILE A 356 -34.33 -12.04 -18.04
C ILE A 356 -34.23 -13.51 -17.63
N TYR A 357 -33.93 -14.35 -18.62
CA TYR A 357 -33.87 -15.80 -18.47
C TYR A 357 -32.47 -16.22 -18.03
N CYS A 358 -32.38 -16.93 -16.89
CA CYS A 358 -31.15 -17.42 -16.31
C CYS A 358 -31.37 -18.87 -15.86
N PRO A 359 -31.02 -19.88 -16.68
CA PRO A 359 -31.24 -21.29 -16.37
C PRO A 359 -30.12 -21.92 -15.55
N VAL A 360 -29.28 -21.13 -14.88
CA VAL A 360 -28.16 -21.60 -14.08
C VAL A 360 -28.40 -21.29 -12.60
N GLY A 361 -28.28 -22.32 -11.76
CA GLY A 361 -28.47 -22.26 -10.31
C GLY A 361 -27.31 -21.59 -9.56
N ASP A 362 -27.45 -21.50 -8.23
CA ASP A 362 -26.45 -20.91 -7.34
C ASP A 362 -25.13 -21.71 -7.38
N ASP A 363 -25.21 -23.02 -7.53
CA ASP A 363 -24.11 -23.96 -7.66
C ASP A 363 -23.50 -24.03 -9.07
N GLY A 364 -23.92 -23.14 -9.97
CA GLY A 364 -23.43 -23.09 -11.35
C GLY A 364 -23.88 -24.21 -12.25
N LYS A 365 -24.91 -24.97 -11.89
CA LYS A 365 -25.48 -26.04 -12.71
C LYS A 365 -26.73 -25.60 -13.43
N TYR A 366 -27.00 -26.21 -14.58
CA TYR A 366 -28.29 -26.00 -15.25
C TYR A 366 -29.43 -26.53 -14.39
N LEU A 367 -30.47 -25.69 -14.30
CA LEU A 367 -31.73 -26.01 -13.61
C LEU A 367 -32.64 -26.84 -14.48
N ASP A 368 -33.50 -27.65 -13.86
CA ASP A 368 -34.65 -28.30 -14.49
C ASP A 368 -35.83 -27.32 -14.48
N ASP A 369 -35.90 -26.46 -15.50
CA ASP A 369 -36.94 -25.45 -15.67
C ASP A 369 -37.91 -25.75 -16.83
N GLY A 370 -37.78 -26.91 -17.43
CA GLY A 370 -38.57 -27.37 -18.59
C GLY A 370 -38.18 -26.73 -19.92
N GLN A 371 -37.19 -25.82 -19.93
CA GLN A 371 -36.68 -25.18 -21.16
C GLN A 371 -35.26 -25.66 -21.49
N VAL A 372 -34.46 -25.99 -20.49
CA VAL A 372 -33.16 -26.60 -20.69
C VAL A 372 -33.32 -28.05 -21.11
N PRO A 373 -32.65 -28.53 -22.17
CA PRO A 373 -32.66 -29.94 -22.54
C PRO A 373 -32.29 -30.86 -21.39
N ALA A 374 -33.04 -31.91 -21.12
CA ALA A 374 -32.91 -32.80 -19.96
C ALA A 374 -31.49 -33.38 -19.76
N ASP A 375 -30.76 -33.62 -20.85
CA ASP A 375 -29.39 -34.14 -20.81
C ASP A 375 -28.34 -33.10 -20.46
N LEU A 376 -28.71 -31.81 -20.40
CA LEU A 376 -27.86 -30.72 -19.88
C LEU A 376 -28.17 -30.41 -18.42
N VAL A 377 -29.35 -30.73 -17.89
CA VAL A 377 -29.75 -30.48 -16.50
C VAL A 377 -28.70 -31.06 -15.54
N GLY A 378 -28.31 -30.28 -14.55
CA GLY A 378 -27.34 -30.67 -13.52
C GLY A 378 -25.88 -30.61 -13.95
N LEU A 379 -25.55 -30.30 -15.22
CA LEU A 379 -24.17 -30.11 -15.65
C LEU A 379 -23.62 -28.76 -15.19
N THR A 380 -22.38 -28.75 -14.70
CA THR A 380 -21.69 -27.52 -14.24
C THR A 380 -21.20 -26.68 -15.41
N THR A 381 -21.41 -25.37 -15.32
CA THR A 381 -21.13 -24.39 -16.41
C THR A 381 -19.67 -24.04 -16.54
N LEU A 382 -18.93 -24.00 -15.43
CA LEU A 382 -17.48 -23.74 -15.42
C LEU A 382 -16.69 -24.89 -14.88
N GLU A 383 -15.38 -24.83 -15.12
CA GLU A 383 -14.41 -25.78 -14.62
C GLU A 383 -14.25 -25.67 -13.11
N SER A 384 -14.21 -26.82 -12.42
CA SER A 384 -13.76 -26.91 -11.03
C SER A 384 -12.25 -26.63 -10.90
N VAL A 385 -11.74 -26.51 -9.70
CA VAL A 385 -10.29 -26.37 -9.44
C VAL A 385 -9.54 -27.59 -9.98
N GLU A 386 -10.13 -28.76 -9.81
CA GLU A 386 -9.60 -30.03 -10.29
C GLU A 386 -9.62 -30.15 -11.83
N ASP A 387 -10.70 -29.64 -12.45
CA ASP A 387 -10.81 -29.61 -13.92
C ASP A 387 -9.79 -28.65 -14.52
N LEU A 388 -9.60 -27.48 -13.94
CA LEU A 388 -8.58 -26.50 -14.36
C LEU A 388 -7.17 -27.10 -14.26
N ALA A 389 -6.86 -27.79 -13.15
CA ALA A 389 -5.58 -28.46 -12.94
C ALA A 389 -5.37 -29.60 -13.96
N ALA A 390 -6.43 -30.34 -14.29
CA ALA A 390 -6.44 -31.41 -15.27
C ALA A 390 -6.59 -30.93 -16.74
N LYS A 391 -6.72 -29.61 -16.97
CA LYS A 391 -6.98 -28.97 -18.28
C LYS A 391 -8.20 -29.55 -18.99
N LYS A 392 -9.24 -29.89 -18.24
CA LYS A 392 -10.52 -30.40 -18.75
C LYS A 392 -11.48 -29.24 -18.99
N THR A 393 -12.35 -29.38 -19.94
CA THR A 393 -13.46 -28.45 -20.25
C THR A 393 -14.65 -28.79 -19.39
N SER A 394 -15.43 -27.78 -18.97
CA SER A 394 -16.62 -27.96 -18.15
C SER A 394 -17.63 -28.92 -18.77
N PRO A 395 -18.36 -29.69 -17.94
CA PRO A 395 -19.38 -30.62 -18.43
C PRO A 395 -20.45 -29.96 -19.29
N ALA A 396 -20.90 -28.75 -18.93
CA ALA A 396 -21.89 -28.00 -19.69
C ALA A 396 -21.39 -27.60 -21.09
N ASN A 397 -20.14 -27.11 -21.18
CA ASN A 397 -19.54 -26.79 -22.47
C ASN A 397 -19.44 -28.03 -23.36
N VAL A 398 -19.04 -29.18 -22.82
CA VAL A 398 -19.00 -30.44 -23.57
C VAL A 398 -20.40 -30.90 -24.02
N GLY A 399 -21.39 -30.78 -23.14
CA GLY A 399 -22.79 -31.12 -23.44
C GLY A 399 -23.37 -30.26 -24.58
N VAL A 400 -23.18 -28.93 -24.52
CA VAL A 400 -23.62 -28.00 -25.55
C VAL A 400 -22.93 -28.27 -26.90
N LEU A 401 -21.63 -28.51 -26.90
CA LEU A 401 -20.88 -28.87 -28.12
C LEU A 401 -21.43 -30.13 -28.79
N LYS A 402 -21.78 -31.16 -28.01
CA LYS A 402 -22.38 -32.39 -28.52
C LYS A 402 -23.73 -32.09 -29.16
N LYS A 403 -24.58 -31.26 -28.54
CA LYS A 403 -25.89 -30.88 -29.12
C LYS A 403 -25.74 -30.09 -30.40
N LEU A 404 -24.84 -29.10 -30.45
CA LEU A 404 -24.57 -28.34 -31.66
C LEU A 404 -24.06 -29.20 -32.81
N ALA A 405 -23.19 -30.17 -32.51
CA ALA A 405 -22.70 -31.12 -33.49
C ALA A 405 -23.83 -32.04 -34.02
N ALA A 406 -24.67 -32.58 -33.13
CA ALA A 406 -25.81 -33.41 -33.51
C ALA A 406 -26.85 -32.66 -34.36
N ALA A 407 -27.03 -31.35 -34.09
CA ALA A 407 -27.91 -30.49 -34.89
C ALA A 407 -27.24 -29.95 -36.17
N ASN A 408 -26.02 -30.36 -36.51
CA ASN A 408 -25.21 -29.78 -37.60
C ASN A 408 -25.10 -28.24 -37.53
N ALA A 409 -25.14 -27.67 -36.33
CA ALA A 409 -25.12 -26.23 -36.08
C ALA A 409 -23.75 -25.70 -35.71
N LEU A 410 -22.74 -26.56 -35.41
CA LEU A 410 -21.37 -26.16 -35.11
C LEU A 410 -20.57 -25.98 -36.40
N LEU A 411 -20.31 -24.73 -36.79
CA LEU A 411 -19.57 -24.42 -38.02
C LEU A 411 -18.07 -24.60 -37.79
N ALA A 412 -17.53 -24.06 -36.66
CA ALA A 412 -16.13 -24.19 -36.29
C ALA A 412 -15.94 -24.15 -34.76
N LYS A 413 -14.79 -24.61 -34.30
CA LYS A 413 -14.34 -24.48 -32.90
C LYS A 413 -12.82 -24.36 -32.83
N GLU A 414 -12.33 -23.57 -31.88
CA GLU A 414 -10.90 -23.46 -31.59
C GLU A 414 -10.62 -23.15 -30.09
N LYS A 415 -9.37 -23.31 -29.65
CA LYS A 415 -8.95 -22.83 -28.33
C LYS A 415 -8.65 -21.36 -28.44
N PHE A 416 -9.17 -20.58 -27.52
CA PHE A 416 -9.00 -19.15 -27.46
C PHE A 416 -8.57 -18.70 -26.07
N THR A 417 -7.39 -18.09 -25.99
CA THR A 417 -6.86 -17.55 -24.70
C THR A 417 -7.16 -16.07 -24.64
N HIS A 418 -7.79 -15.66 -23.55
CA HIS A 418 -8.20 -14.27 -23.32
C HIS A 418 -8.20 -13.95 -21.82
N SER A 419 -8.21 -12.65 -21.51
CA SER A 419 -8.38 -12.17 -20.14
C SER A 419 -9.79 -12.49 -19.65
N TYR A 420 -9.92 -13.23 -18.53
CA TYR A 420 -11.20 -13.67 -17.99
C TYR A 420 -11.30 -13.35 -16.47
N PRO A 421 -12.48 -12.92 -15.97
CA PRO A 421 -12.65 -12.60 -14.57
C PRO A 421 -12.65 -13.84 -13.69
N HIS A 422 -11.88 -13.77 -12.61
CA HIS A 422 -11.74 -14.81 -11.59
C HIS A 422 -12.08 -14.26 -10.22
N CYS A 423 -12.64 -15.09 -9.37
CA CYS A 423 -12.86 -14.74 -7.97
C CYS A 423 -11.52 -14.59 -7.25
N TRP A 424 -11.33 -13.47 -6.57
CA TRP A 424 -10.09 -13.14 -5.84
C TRP A 424 -9.71 -14.15 -4.75
N ARG A 425 -10.69 -14.90 -4.23
CA ARG A 425 -10.49 -15.88 -3.15
C ARG A 425 -10.36 -17.32 -3.63
N SER A 426 -11.32 -17.80 -4.44
CA SER A 426 -11.25 -19.17 -4.97
C SER A 426 -10.22 -19.32 -6.08
N LYS A 427 -9.85 -18.20 -6.74
CA LYS A 427 -9.00 -18.16 -7.93
C LYS A 427 -9.61 -18.92 -9.13
N THR A 428 -10.89 -19.29 -9.06
CA THR A 428 -11.65 -19.90 -10.15
C THR A 428 -12.29 -18.85 -11.03
N PRO A 429 -12.57 -19.17 -12.31
CA PRO A 429 -13.41 -18.35 -13.17
C PRO A 429 -14.77 -18.06 -12.52
N ILE A 430 -15.37 -16.93 -12.84
CA ILE A 430 -16.71 -16.54 -12.39
C ILE A 430 -17.69 -16.56 -13.55
N ILE A 431 -18.98 -16.47 -13.26
CA ILE A 431 -20.03 -16.27 -14.26
C ILE A 431 -20.75 -14.95 -14.01
N PHE A 432 -21.38 -14.42 -15.07
CA PHE A 432 -22.49 -13.48 -14.92
C PHE A 432 -23.79 -14.26 -14.75
N ARG A 433 -24.54 -13.94 -13.71
CA ARG A 433 -25.80 -14.61 -13.37
C ARG A 433 -26.84 -13.61 -12.91
N ALA A 434 -28.02 -13.61 -13.56
CA ALA A 434 -29.11 -12.77 -13.13
C ALA A 434 -29.79 -13.33 -11.89
N VAL A 435 -29.66 -12.61 -10.79
CA VAL A 435 -30.24 -12.93 -9.47
C VAL A 435 -30.93 -11.71 -8.92
N ASP A 436 -31.95 -11.93 -8.10
CA ASP A 436 -32.56 -10.84 -7.33
C ASP A 436 -31.56 -10.35 -6.27
N GLN A 437 -31.13 -9.10 -6.42
CA GLN A 437 -30.15 -8.49 -5.54
C GLN A 437 -30.59 -7.08 -5.14
N TRP A 438 -30.01 -6.56 -4.05
CA TRP A 438 -30.12 -5.17 -3.64
C TRP A 438 -29.00 -4.33 -4.24
N PHE A 439 -29.39 -3.22 -4.84
CA PHE A 439 -28.48 -2.28 -5.48
C PHE A 439 -28.61 -0.88 -4.90
N VAL A 440 -27.53 -0.12 -4.92
CA VAL A 440 -27.50 1.32 -4.68
C VAL A 440 -27.26 2.01 -6.01
N SER A 441 -28.19 2.86 -6.44
CA SER A 441 -28.00 3.69 -7.63
C SER A 441 -27.04 4.83 -7.32
N LEU A 442 -26.00 4.98 -8.12
CA LEU A 442 -24.97 5.99 -7.93
C LEU A 442 -25.25 7.28 -8.72
N ASP A 443 -26.21 7.24 -9.65
CA ASP A 443 -26.55 8.36 -10.54
C ASP A 443 -27.87 9.05 -10.19
N LYS A 444 -28.81 8.34 -9.56
CA LYS A 444 -30.19 8.80 -9.39
C LYS A 444 -30.32 10.14 -8.67
N ALA A 445 -29.49 10.41 -7.67
CA ALA A 445 -29.52 11.67 -6.90
C ALA A 445 -28.36 12.62 -7.24
N GLY A 446 -27.60 12.35 -8.30
CA GLY A 446 -26.45 13.17 -8.69
C GLY A 446 -25.20 12.95 -7.82
N ASP A 447 -25.18 11.91 -6.99
CA ASP A 447 -24.06 11.65 -6.05
C ASP A 447 -22.74 11.38 -6.79
N ARG A 448 -22.75 10.80 -8.01
CA ARG A 448 -21.56 10.65 -8.85
C ARG A 448 -20.93 11.99 -9.19
N ALA A 449 -21.72 12.99 -9.57
CA ALA A 449 -21.20 14.32 -9.86
C ALA A 449 -20.58 14.98 -8.62
N VAL A 450 -21.19 14.77 -7.45
CA VAL A 450 -20.62 15.25 -6.17
C VAL A 450 -19.30 14.55 -5.89
N ALA A 451 -19.20 13.22 -6.05
CA ALA A 451 -17.96 12.47 -5.84
C ALA A 451 -16.83 12.95 -6.78
N LEU A 452 -17.13 13.16 -8.08
CA LEU A 452 -16.15 13.69 -9.04
C LEU A 452 -15.70 15.11 -8.71
N ASN A 453 -16.60 15.94 -8.20
CA ASN A 453 -16.26 17.30 -7.72
C ASN A 453 -15.35 17.26 -6.49
N GLU A 454 -15.61 16.37 -5.54
CA GLU A 454 -14.74 16.18 -4.37
C GLU A 454 -13.34 15.70 -4.77
N ILE A 455 -13.23 14.76 -5.72
CA ILE A 455 -11.94 14.33 -6.30
C ILE A 455 -11.16 15.53 -6.87
N THR A 456 -11.87 16.42 -7.60
CA THR A 456 -11.27 17.64 -8.17
C THR A 456 -10.80 18.61 -7.08
N LYS A 457 -11.59 18.84 -6.02
CA LYS A 457 -11.19 19.69 -4.89
C LYS A 457 -9.93 19.17 -4.17
N ILE A 458 -9.86 17.85 -3.98
CA ILE A 458 -8.66 17.23 -3.38
C ILE A 458 -7.43 17.44 -4.28
N ALA A 459 -7.58 17.30 -5.60
CA ALA A 459 -6.50 17.53 -6.56
C ALA A 459 -6.01 18.99 -6.55
N GLN A 460 -6.93 19.97 -6.49
CA GLN A 460 -6.60 21.39 -6.40
C GLN A 460 -5.78 21.73 -5.15
N ASN A 461 -5.92 20.96 -4.09
CA ASN A 461 -5.16 21.09 -2.84
C ASN A 461 -3.93 20.16 -2.78
N HIS A 462 -3.51 19.60 -3.91
CA HIS A 462 -2.40 18.64 -3.99
C HIS A 462 -2.56 17.40 -3.07
N GLY A 463 -3.81 17.03 -2.79
CA GLY A 463 -4.11 15.95 -1.85
C GLY A 463 -3.97 14.54 -2.42
N TRP A 464 -3.75 14.35 -3.73
CA TRP A 464 -3.43 13.06 -4.33
C TRP A 464 -1.92 12.87 -4.41
N ILE A 465 -1.38 11.94 -3.62
CA ILE A 465 0.05 11.68 -3.49
C ILE A 465 0.32 10.20 -3.79
N PRO A 466 0.97 9.87 -4.91
CA PRO A 466 1.35 10.75 -6.03
C PRO A 466 0.13 11.25 -6.85
N ALA A 467 0.35 12.27 -7.67
CA ALA A 467 -0.72 12.95 -8.43
C ALA A 467 -1.51 12.04 -9.37
N TRP A 468 -0.92 10.96 -9.88
CA TRP A 468 -1.63 9.98 -10.74
C TRP A 468 -2.81 9.29 -10.04
N GLY A 469 -2.86 9.33 -8.70
CA GLY A 469 -3.97 8.79 -7.90
C GLY A 469 -5.32 9.43 -8.26
N GLU A 470 -5.34 10.71 -8.67
CA GLU A 470 -6.55 11.37 -9.13
C GLU A 470 -7.16 10.68 -10.35
N ALA A 471 -6.38 10.48 -11.40
CA ALA A 471 -6.88 9.87 -12.65
C ALA A 471 -7.41 8.46 -12.38
N ARG A 472 -6.77 7.71 -11.48
CA ARG A 472 -7.15 6.34 -11.14
C ARG A 472 -8.47 6.26 -10.38
N ILE A 473 -8.66 7.10 -9.34
CA ILE A 473 -9.93 7.13 -8.60
C ILE A 473 -11.06 7.70 -9.45
N ARG A 474 -10.78 8.71 -10.27
CA ARG A 474 -11.74 9.33 -11.19
C ARG A 474 -12.28 8.29 -12.17
N GLY A 475 -11.43 7.57 -12.89
CA GLY A 475 -11.84 6.53 -13.81
C GLY A 475 -12.64 5.43 -13.11
N ALA A 476 -12.25 5.05 -11.89
CA ALA A 476 -12.99 4.07 -11.11
C ALA A 476 -14.38 4.57 -10.67
N VAL A 477 -14.55 5.87 -10.39
CA VAL A 477 -15.83 6.47 -10.02
C VAL A 477 -16.72 6.68 -11.25
N GLU A 478 -16.16 7.13 -12.37
CA GLU A 478 -16.88 7.37 -13.64
C GLU A 478 -17.48 6.09 -14.22
N SER A 479 -16.71 5.01 -14.22
CA SER A 479 -17.11 3.74 -14.85
C SER A 479 -17.91 2.80 -13.94
N ARG A 480 -18.01 3.11 -12.62
CA ARG A 480 -18.65 2.20 -11.67
C ARG A 480 -20.15 2.03 -11.97
N PRO A 481 -20.63 0.78 -12.19
CA PRO A 481 -22.07 0.51 -12.26
C PRO A 481 -22.74 0.70 -10.90
N ASP A 482 -24.07 0.61 -10.85
CA ASP A 482 -24.81 0.57 -9.60
C ASP A 482 -24.22 -0.47 -8.65
N TRP A 483 -24.09 -0.12 -7.40
CA TRP A 483 -23.42 -0.96 -6.39
C TRP A 483 -24.33 -2.08 -5.92
N CYS A 484 -24.04 -3.33 -6.28
CA CYS A 484 -24.68 -4.52 -5.72
C CYS A 484 -24.23 -4.69 -4.25
N VAL A 485 -25.13 -4.42 -3.30
CA VAL A 485 -24.78 -4.41 -1.86
C VAL A 485 -25.20 -5.65 -1.10
N SER A 486 -25.94 -6.58 -1.71
CA SER A 486 -26.37 -7.82 -1.06
C SER A 486 -25.38 -8.96 -1.28
N ARG A 487 -25.14 -9.74 -0.22
CA ARG A 487 -24.31 -10.95 -0.24
C ARG A 487 -25.07 -12.10 0.43
N GLN A 488 -24.95 -13.30 -0.13
CA GLN A 488 -25.54 -14.54 0.39
C GLN A 488 -24.58 -15.14 1.42
N ARG A 489 -24.41 -14.40 2.55
CA ARG A 489 -23.50 -14.76 3.64
C ARG A 489 -24.23 -14.80 4.98
N SER A 490 -23.67 -15.57 5.91
CA SER A 490 -24.15 -15.64 7.29
C SER A 490 -23.37 -14.72 8.24
N TRP A 491 -22.11 -14.40 7.93
CA TRP A 491 -21.24 -13.56 8.72
C TRP A 491 -21.08 -12.18 8.12
N GLY A 492 -21.81 -11.22 8.64
CA GLY A 492 -21.85 -9.83 8.19
C GLY A 492 -23.02 -9.07 8.79
N VAL A 493 -23.15 -7.79 8.44
CA VAL A 493 -24.26 -6.93 8.83
C VAL A 493 -25.46 -7.21 7.93
N PRO A 494 -26.64 -7.56 8.48
CA PRO A 494 -27.80 -7.90 7.67
C PRO A 494 -28.38 -6.67 6.95
N ILE A 495 -28.94 -6.89 5.78
CA ILE A 495 -29.85 -5.91 5.13
C ILE A 495 -31.17 -5.93 5.89
N ILE A 496 -31.54 -4.78 6.49
CA ILE A 496 -32.78 -4.67 7.29
C ILE A 496 -33.99 -4.54 6.35
N ALA A 497 -34.25 -5.62 5.64
CA ALA A 497 -35.40 -5.75 4.75
C ALA A 497 -36.30 -6.89 5.22
N PHE A 498 -37.62 -6.70 5.13
CA PHE A 498 -38.62 -7.70 5.43
C PHE A 498 -39.34 -8.13 4.17
N TYR A 499 -39.90 -9.33 4.19
CA TYR A 499 -40.63 -9.91 3.05
C TYR A 499 -42.01 -10.36 3.52
N GLY A 500 -43.05 -9.97 2.76
CA GLY A 500 -44.41 -10.46 2.92
C GLY A 500 -44.57 -11.88 2.39
N LEU A 501 -45.73 -12.45 2.62
CA LEU A 501 -46.13 -13.79 2.12
C LEU A 501 -46.11 -13.87 0.59
N ASP A 502 -46.32 -12.74 -0.09
CA ASP A 502 -46.24 -12.54 -1.53
C ASP A 502 -44.85 -12.36 -2.06
N LYS A 503 -43.81 -12.45 -1.18
CA LYS A 503 -42.39 -12.17 -1.45
C LYS A 503 -42.09 -10.72 -1.81
N GLN A 504 -43.05 -9.79 -1.60
CA GLN A 504 -42.77 -8.38 -1.73
C GLN A 504 -41.78 -7.95 -0.66
N ALA A 505 -40.79 -7.15 -1.05
CA ALA A 505 -39.77 -6.62 -0.12
C ALA A 505 -40.23 -5.29 0.49
N TYR A 506 -40.04 -5.13 1.77
CA TYR A 506 -40.32 -3.94 2.57
C TYR A 506 -39.02 -3.40 3.16
N LEU A 507 -38.65 -2.18 2.79
CA LEU A 507 -37.46 -1.49 3.27
C LEU A 507 -37.77 -0.01 3.47
N ASP A 508 -37.49 0.50 4.68
CA ASP A 508 -37.72 1.89 5.06
C ASP A 508 -36.59 2.42 5.92
N ALA A 509 -36.17 3.66 5.69
CA ALA A 509 -35.06 4.29 6.39
C ALA A 509 -35.30 4.48 7.90
N GLY A 510 -36.52 4.78 8.32
CA GLY A 510 -36.92 4.90 9.73
C GLY A 510 -36.83 3.56 10.45
N VAL A 511 -37.33 2.50 9.82
CA VAL A 511 -37.24 1.12 10.32
C VAL A 511 -35.77 0.69 10.44
N VAL A 512 -34.93 0.93 9.43
CA VAL A 512 -33.50 0.60 9.46
C VAL A 512 -32.82 1.30 10.64
N ARG A 513 -33.07 2.59 10.86
CA ARG A 513 -32.50 3.33 12.01
C ARG A 513 -32.96 2.80 13.35
N ALA A 514 -34.24 2.53 13.49
CA ALA A 514 -34.79 1.97 14.75
C ALA A 514 -34.22 0.60 15.07
N VAL A 515 -34.00 -0.26 14.07
CA VAL A 515 -33.33 -1.55 14.23
C VAL A 515 -31.84 -1.37 14.52
N ALA A 516 -31.18 -0.39 13.89
CA ALA A 516 -29.80 -0.05 14.20
C ALA A 516 -29.61 0.34 15.67
N ASP A 517 -30.57 1.11 16.26
CA ASP A 517 -30.51 1.50 17.68
C ASP A 517 -30.65 0.31 18.63
N LYS A 518 -31.33 -0.76 18.21
CA LYS A 518 -31.37 -2.03 18.93
C LYS A 518 -30.06 -2.80 18.78
N ILE A 519 -29.54 -2.89 17.56
CA ILE A 519 -28.27 -3.56 17.23
C ILE A 519 -27.10 -2.90 17.95
N GLU A 520 -27.09 -1.58 18.14
CA GLU A 520 -26.07 -0.88 18.93
C GLU A 520 -25.93 -1.42 20.36
N LYS A 521 -27.00 -1.99 20.92
CA LYS A 521 -27.04 -2.57 22.26
C LYS A 521 -26.80 -4.08 22.29
N THR A 522 -27.19 -4.79 21.23
CA THR A 522 -27.29 -6.24 21.21
C THR A 522 -26.38 -6.93 20.19
N GLY A 523 -25.86 -6.18 19.22
CA GLY A 523 -25.17 -6.72 18.04
C GLY A 523 -26.12 -7.32 17.00
N THR A 524 -25.60 -7.62 15.82
CA THR A 524 -26.37 -8.14 14.67
C THR A 524 -26.89 -9.57 14.85
N ASN A 525 -26.41 -10.34 15.84
CA ASN A 525 -26.96 -11.66 16.15
C ASN A 525 -28.45 -11.57 16.49
N PHE A 526 -28.89 -10.46 17.09
CA PHE A 526 -30.29 -10.17 17.36
C PHE A 526 -31.21 -10.33 16.14
N TRP A 527 -30.73 -9.91 14.95
CA TRP A 527 -31.49 -10.03 13.70
C TRP A 527 -31.78 -11.49 13.30
N TYR A 528 -30.84 -12.39 13.60
CA TYR A 528 -30.94 -13.79 13.22
C TYR A 528 -31.67 -14.64 14.24
N ASP A 529 -31.66 -14.25 15.51
CA ASP A 529 -32.20 -14.99 16.63
C ASP A 529 -33.63 -14.58 16.97
N ALA A 530 -34.03 -13.32 16.72
CA ALA A 530 -35.35 -12.79 17.04
C ALA A 530 -36.35 -12.98 15.91
N THR A 531 -37.60 -13.05 16.24
CA THR A 531 -38.74 -13.03 15.30
C THR A 531 -38.97 -11.60 14.75
N PRO A 532 -39.59 -11.45 13.57
CA PRO A 532 -39.92 -10.10 13.05
C PRO A 532 -40.75 -9.27 14.02
N ALA A 533 -41.63 -9.90 14.81
CA ALA A 533 -42.42 -9.22 15.86
C ALA A 533 -41.52 -8.63 16.95
N GLN A 534 -40.52 -9.37 17.42
CA GLN A 534 -39.56 -8.90 18.42
C GLN A 534 -38.61 -7.83 17.84
N ILE A 535 -38.16 -8.00 16.57
CA ILE A 535 -37.30 -6.99 15.88
C ILE A 535 -38.04 -5.65 15.75
N LEU A 536 -39.33 -5.71 15.42
CA LEU A 536 -40.18 -4.53 15.14
C LEU A 536 -40.94 -4.01 16.36
N GLU A 537 -40.77 -4.65 17.54
CA GLU A 537 -41.34 -4.15 18.78
C GLU A 537 -40.93 -2.70 19.06
N GLY A 538 -41.92 -1.81 19.27
CA GLY A 538 -41.70 -0.39 19.49
C GLY A 538 -41.23 0.41 18.27
N VAL A 539 -41.17 -0.23 17.09
CA VAL A 539 -40.82 0.45 15.82
C VAL A 539 -42.09 0.94 15.12
N THR A 540 -42.12 2.21 14.72
CA THR A 540 -43.21 2.75 13.92
C THR A 540 -43.08 2.25 12.49
N LEU A 541 -44.06 1.49 12.01
CA LEU A 541 -44.05 0.97 10.65
C LEU A 541 -44.70 1.99 9.69
N PRO A 542 -44.18 2.13 8.43
CA PRO A 542 -44.83 2.93 7.41
C PRO A 542 -46.24 2.37 7.05
N ALA A 543 -47.09 3.26 6.54
CA ALA A 543 -48.41 2.89 6.05
C ALA A 543 -48.31 1.82 4.93
N GLY A 544 -49.18 0.81 4.99
CA GLY A 544 -49.19 -0.25 3.97
C GLY A 544 -48.28 -1.44 4.22
N TRP A 545 -47.51 -1.42 5.31
CA TRP A 545 -46.75 -2.59 5.75
C TRP A 545 -47.65 -3.64 6.37
N PRO A 546 -47.44 -4.95 6.10
CA PRO A 546 -48.10 -6.03 6.83
C PRO A 546 -47.82 -5.99 8.34
N ALA A 547 -48.68 -6.64 9.12
CA ALA A 547 -48.39 -6.84 10.54
C ALA A 547 -47.09 -7.61 10.74
N PRO A 548 -46.30 -7.32 11.79
CA PRO A 548 -44.99 -7.96 12.01
C PRO A 548 -45.00 -9.49 11.95
N ALA A 549 -46.10 -10.11 12.41
CA ALA A 549 -46.26 -11.57 12.39
C ALA A 549 -46.43 -12.17 10.99
N ALA A 550 -46.81 -11.35 9.99
CA ALA A 550 -46.94 -11.75 8.58
C ALA A 550 -45.65 -11.47 7.77
N LEU A 551 -44.60 -10.99 8.39
CA LEU A 551 -43.34 -10.67 7.78
C LEU A 551 -42.27 -11.71 8.04
N THR A 552 -41.31 -11.85 7.12
CA THR A 552 -40.10 -12.65 7.30
C THR A 552 -38.88 -11.73 7.18
N ALA A 553 -37.92 -11.85 8.09
CA ALA A 553 -36.67 -11.09 8.03
C ALA A 553 -35.77 -11.61 6.89
N GLY A 554 -35.19 -10.71 6.14
CA GLY A 554 -34.20 -11.03 5.10
C GLY A 554 -32.95 -11.70 5.67
N ARG A 555 -32.25 -12.47 4.83
CA ARG A 555 -31.05 -13.21 5.24
C ARG A 555 -29.77 -12.72 4.58
N ASP A 556 -29.86 -11.89 3.55
CA ASP A 556 -28.71 -11.31 2.88
C ASP A 556 -27.97 -10.35 3.82
N THR A 557 -26.63 -10.36 3.73
CA THR A 557 -25.77 -9.39 4.41
C THR A 557 -25.37 -8.27 3.46
N LEU A 558 -25.00 -7.13 4.01
CA LEU A 558 -24.38 -6.04 3.28
C LEU A 558 -22.99 -6.45 2.77
N ASP A 559 -22.59 -5.85 1.68
CA ASP A 559 -21.23 -5.95 1.16
C ASP A 559 -20.21 -5.43 2.19
N VAL A 560 -19.16 -6.20 2.45
CA VAL A 560 -18.11 -5.86 3.42
C VAL A 560 -17.40 -4.53 3.08
N TRP A 561 -17.43 -4.10 1.81
CA TRP A 561 -16.92 -2.79 1.43
C TRP A 561 -17.78 -1.63 1.96
N LEU A 562 -19.04 -1.90 2.34
CA LEU A 562 -19.85 -0.94 3.08
C LEU A 562 -19.41 -0.84 4.55
N ASP A 563 -18.97 -1.96 5.14
CA ASP A 563 -18.46 -2.00 6.51
C ASP A 563 -17.22 -1.11 6.65
N SER A 564 -16.15 -1.43 5.92
CA SER A 564 -14.92 -0.63 5.94
C SER A 564 -15.14 0.76 5.36
N GLY A 565 -15.97 0.90 4.33
CA GLY A 565 -16.36 2.18 3.74
C GLY A 565 -17.06 3.14 4.70
N SER A 566 -17.77 2.61 5.71
CA SER A 566 -18.46 3.43 6.73
C SER A 566 -17.57 3.79 7.93
N SER A 567 -16.31 3.38 7.94
CA SER A 567 -15.40 3.59 9.08
C SER A 567 -15.21 5.08 9.44
N HIS A 568 -15.24 5.97 8.45
CA HIS A 568 -15.22 7.41 8.69
C HIS A 568 -16.44 7.90 9.48
N ALA A 569 -17.59 7.29 9.32
CA ALA A 569 -18.80 7.63 10.10
C ALA A 569 -18.69 7.05 11.51
N ALA A 570 -18.34 5.77 11.63
CA ALA A 570 -18.31 5.05 12.91
C ALA A 570 -17.16 5.50 13.82
N VAL A 571 -16.04 5.99 13.27
CA VAL A 571 -14.83 6.38 14.02
C VAL A 571 -14.66 7.89 14.05
N LEU A 572 -14.53 8.53 12.89
CA LEU A 572 -14.15 9.94 12.80
C LEU A 572 -15.30 10.87 13.22
N LYS A 573 -16.52 10.64 12.72
CA LYS A 573 -17.69 11.46 13.12
C LYS A 573 -18.11 11.26 14.56
N ARG A 574 -17.88 10.07 15.12
CA ARG A 574 -18.06 9.82 16.56
C ARG A 574 -16.94 10.45 17.40
N GLY A 575 -15.83 10.89 16.80
CA GLY A 575 -14.68 11.43 17.51
C GLY A 575 -13.97 10.39 18.38
N GLN A 576 -14.02 9.12 18.03
CA GLN A 576 -13.39 8.03 18.77
C GLN A 576 -11.89 8.29 18.91
N GLY A 577 -11.33 8.11 20.09
CA GLY A 577 -9.91 8.35 20.37
C GLY A 577 -9.46 9.79 20.12
N GLY A 578 -10.39 10.77 20.05
CA GLY A 578 -10.10 12.17 19.77
C GLY A 578 -9.87 12.49 18.29
N THR A 579 -10.28 11.61 17.38
CA THR A 579 -10.29 11.84 15.93
C THR A 579 -11.33 12.87 15.52
N SER A 580 -11.26 13.33 14.28
CA SER A 580 -12.24 14.26 13.69
C SER A 580 -12.47 13.93 12.21
N TRP A 581 -13.62 14.36 11.70
CA TRP A 581 -14.00 14.19 10.30
C TRP A 581 -13.97 15.55 9.57
N PRO A 582 -13.50 15.62 8.31
CA PRO A 582 -12.81 14.57 7.56
C PRO A 582 -11.38 14.30 8.08
N ALA A 583 -10.81 13.12 7.75
CA ALA A 583 -9.41 12.84 8.02
C ALA A 583 -8.48 13.76 7.24
N ASP A 584 -7.31 14.07 7.80
CA ASP A 584 -6.27 14.80 7.08
C ASP A 584 -5.59 13.90 6.02
N LEU A 585 -5.44 12.60 6.33
CA LEU A 585 -4.77 11.66 5.44
C LEU A 585 -5.40 10.26 5.49
N TYR A 586 -5.65 9.67 4.30
CA TYR A 586 -5.77 8.23 4.08
C TYR A 586 -4.48 7.72 3.44
N LEU A 587 -3.98 6.56 3.89
CA LEU A 587 -2.73 5.98 3.38
C LEU A 587 -2.92 4.47 3.18
N GLU A 588 -2.94 4.00 1.92
CA GLU A 588 -3.08 2.57 1.57
C GLU A 588 -2.39 2.25 0.23
N GLY A 589 -2.46 0.99 -0.16
CA GLY A 589 -1.95 0.48 -1.42
C GLY A 589 -2.73 0.98 -2.64
N SER A 590 -2.13 0.86 -3.81
CA SER A 590 -2.68 1.36 -5.08
C SER A 590 -3.95 0.62 -5.54
N ASP A 591 -4.24 -0.57 -5.02
CA ASP A 591 -5.48 -1.32 -5.24
C ASP A 591 -6.70 -0.65 -4.58
N GLN A 592 -6.47 0.17 -3.54
CA GLN A 592 -7.55 0.78 -2.77
C GLN A 592 -8.28 1.92 -3.50
N HIS A 593 -7.83 2.35 -4.68
CA HIS A 593 -8.60 3.23 -5.56
C HIS A 593 -9.90 2.57 -6.07
N ARG A 594 -9.91 1.24 -6.18
CA ARG A 594 -11.13 0.44 -6.45
C ARG A 594 -11.71 -0.23 -5.21
N GLY A 595 -11.08 -0.05 -4.05
CA GLY A 595 -11.47 -0.62 -2.78
C GLY A 595 -11.90 0.46 -1.77
N TRP A 596 -11.15 0.58 -0.67
CA TRP A 596 -11.52 1.39 0.48
C TRP A 596 -11.57 2.91 0.21
N PHE A 597 -10.67 3.47 -0.61
CA PHE A 597 -10.75 4.89 -0.97
C PHE A 597 -12.06 5.21 -1.68
N GLN A 598 -12.48 4.33 -2.60
CA GLN A 598 -13.71 4.50 -3.36
C GLN A 598 -14.95 4.24 -2.50
N SER A 599 -14.99 3.15 -1.70
CA SER A 599 -16.14 2.84 -0.86
C SER A 599 -16.36 3.89 0.23
N SER A 600 -15.28 4.38 0.86
CA SER A 600 -15.34 5.51 1.80
C SER A 600 -15.84 6.79 1.15
N LEU A 601 -15.41 7.09 -0.08
CA LEU A 601 -15.89 8.26 -0.83
C LEU A 601 -17.40 8.16 -1.08
N TRP A 602 -17.89 7.02 -1.58
CA TRP A 602 -19.31 6.83 -1.88
C TRP A 602 -20.18 6.92 -0.62
N THR A 603 -19.79 6.22 0.45
CA THR A 603 -20.56 6.26 1.70
C THR A 603 -20.60 7.66 2.30
N SER A 604 -19.49 8.42 2.23
CA SER A 604 -19.42 9.77 2.75
C SER A 604 -20.21 10.77 1.89
N VAL A 605 -20.06 10.71 0.57
CA VAL A 605 -20.77 11.61 -0.36
C VAL A 605 -22.27 11.38 -0.26
N ILE A 606 -22.72 10.13 -0.27
CA ILE A 606 -24.16 9.83 -0.19
C ILE A 606 -24.73 10.24 1.19
N ALA A 607 -24.03 9.93 2.28
CA ALA A 607 -24.57 10.19 3.62
C ALA A 607 -24.34 11.63 4.11
N PHE A 608 -23.23 12.28 3.69
CA PHE A 608 -22.78 13.56 4.25
C PHE A 608 -22.47 14.66 3.23
N GLY A 609 -22.48 14.35 1.94
CA GLY A 609 -22.35 15.33 0.85
C GLY A 609 -20.90 15.76 0.54
N SER A 610 -19.88 15.15 1.14
CA SER A 610 -18.46 15.46 0.87
C SER A 610 -17.53 14.27 1.12
N ALA A 611 -16.26 14.39 0.68
CA ALA A 611 -15.26 13.35 0.87
C ALA A 611 -14.90 13.16 2.35
N PRO A 612 -14.52 11.93 2.78
CA PRO A 612 -14.14 11.64 4.16
C PRO A 612 -12.68 11.98 4.48
N TYR A 613 -11.90 12.41 3.50
CA TYR A 613 -10.47 12.67 3.58
C TYR A 613 -10.08 13.93 2.80
N LYS A 614 -9.03 14.62 3.27
CA LYS A 614 -8.43 15.80 2.62
C LYS A 614 -7.30 15.42 1.67
N ALA A 615 -6.58 14.33 1.98
CA ALA A 615 -5.50 13.81 1.16
C ALA A 615 -5.46 12.28 1.17
N VAL A 616 -4.91 11.72 0.09
CA VAL A 616 -4.71 10.28 -0.10
C VAL A 616 -3.26 10.04 -0.51
N LEU A 617 -2.51 9.32 0.31
CA LEU A 617 -1.17 8.85 0.02
C LEU A 617 -1.23 7.39 -0.41
N THR A 618 -0.70 7.11 -1.60
CA THR A 618 -0.76 5.78 -2.21
C THR A 618 0.62 5.16 -2.29
N HIS A 619 0.75 3.91 -1.83
CA HIS A 619 1.97 3.13 -2.02
C HIS A 619 1.78 1.99 -3.04
N GLY A 620 2.89 1.55 -3.65
CA GLY A 620 2.96 0.37 -4.50
C GLY A 620 2.94 -0.94 -3.69
N PHE A 621 3.23 -2.05 -4.37
CA PHE A 621 3.30 -3.38 -3.78
C PHE A 621 4.74 -3.79 -3.50
N ILE A 622 4.89 -4.80 -2.64
CA ILE A 622 6.17 -5.47 -2.50
C ILE A 622 6.27 -6.57 -3.56
N VAL A 623 7.38 -6.54 -4.30
CA VAL A 623 7.70 -7.47 -5.37
C VAL A 623 9.00 -8.21 -5.07
N ASP A 624 9.19 -9.36 -5.69
CA ASP A 624 10.47 -10.07 -5.64
C ASP A 624 11.52 -9.42 -6.58
N ALA A 625 12.70 -10.01 -6.65
CA ALA A 625 13.78 -9.55 -7.52
C ALA A 625 13.38 -9.55 -9.01
N ASP A 626 12.43 -10.41 -9.42
CA ASP A 626 11.88 -10.51 -10.77
C ASP A 626 10.68 -9.60 -11.00
N ARG A 627 10.39 -8.67 -10.07
CA ARG A 627 9.24 -7.77 -10.07
C ARG A 627 7.88 -8.47 -10.04
N LYS A 628 7.81 -9.69 -9.51
CA LYS A 628 6.55 -10.41 -9.29
C LYS A 628 5.99 -10.09 -7.90
N LYS A 629 4.71 -9.78 -7.84
CA LYS A 629 4.02 -9.46 -6.57
C LYS A 629 4.13 -10.63 -5.58
N ILE A 630 4.63 -10.33 -4.39
CA ILE A 630 4.63 -11.27 -3.27
C ILE A 630 3.25 -11.25 -2.63
N SER A 631 2.50 -12.34 -2.73
CA SER A 631 1.16 -12.47 -2.16
C SER A 631 1.00 -13.77 -1.39
N LYS A 632 0.00 -13.85 -0.51
CA LYS A 632 -0.35 -15.06 0.26
C LYS A 632 -0.66 -16.30 -0.61
N SER A 633 -0.93 -16.10 -1.90
CA SER A 633 -1.23 -17.16 -2.88
C SER A 633 -0.09 -17.43 -3.84
N SER A 634 1.04 -16.75 -3.73
CA SER A 634 2.20 -17.00 -4.57
C SER A 634 2.93 -18.28 -4.13
N THR A 635 3.47 -19.03 -5.09
CA THR A 635 4.36 -20.18 -4.85
C THR A 635 5.76 -19.75 -4.40
N TYR A 636 5.90 -18.56 -3.88
CA TYR A 636 7.15 -17.94 -3.45
C TYR A 636 7.68 -18.65 -2.20
N GLU A 637 8.83 -19.29 -2.29
CA GLU A 637 9.45 -20.08 -1.23
C GLU A 637 10.04 -19.28 -0.07
N LYS A 638 10.09 -17.94 -0.16
CA LYS A 638 10.69 -17.05 0.85
C LYS A 638 9.65 -16.58 1.90
N PRO A 639 10.11 -16.07 3.06
CA PRO A 639 9.21 -15.57 4.10
C PRO A 639 8.24 -14.52 3.56
N GLN A 640 6.96 -14.64 3.90
CA GLN A 640 5.92 -13.69 3.48
C GLN A 640 5.45 -12.82 4.65
N THR A 641 5.69 -13.24 5.89
CA THR A 641 5.22 -12.56 7.10
C THR A 641 6.25 -11.58 7.66
N SER A 642 5.80 -10.51 8.27
CA SER A 642 6.67 -9.54 8.95
C SER A 642 7.52 -10.19 10.04
N ASP A 643 6.95 -11.13 10.80
CA ASP A 643 7.65 -11.81 11.89
C ASP A 643 8.88 -12.56 11.42
N ALA A 644 8.81 -13.23 10.27
CA ALA A 644 9.93 -13.96 9.71
C ALA A 644 11.11 -13.02 9.37
N TYR A 645 10.81 -11.88 8.74
CA TYR A 645 11.85 -10.88 8.45
C TYR A 645 12.40 -10.21 9.71
N ILE A 646 11.55 -9.93 10.70
CA ILE A 646 11.96 -9.32 11.96
C ILE A 646 12.83 -10.30 12.78
N ALA A 647 12.55 -11.60 12.71
CA ALA A 647 13.36 -12.64 13.38
C ALA A 647 14.79 -12.70 12.83
N ASP A 648 14.99 -12.41 11.55
CA ASP A 648 16.31 -12.42 10.92
C ASP A 648 17.05 -11.08 11.06
N TYR A 649 16.34 -9.95 10.91
CA TYR A 649 16.98 -8.63 10.76
C TYR A 649 16.66 -7.64 11.87
N GLY A 650 15.58 -7.84 12.63
CA GLY A 650 15.02 -6.85 13.56
C GLY A 650 14.07 -5.86 12.86
N ALA A 651 13.23 -5.20 13.66
CA ALA A 651 12.20 -4.28 13.12
C ALA A 651 12.83 -3.00 12.55
N ASP A 652 13.85 -2.44 13.18
CA ASP A 652 14.50 -1.21 12.70
C ASP A 652 15.16 -1.37 11.33
N VAL A 653 15.71 -2.55 11.00
CA VAL A 653 16.26 -2.81 9.66
C VAL A 653 15.15 -2.90 8.62
N ILE A 654 14.02 -3.52 8.95
CA ILE A 654 12.85 -3.57 8.06
C ILE A 654 12.26 -2.18 7.84
N ARG A 655 12.13 -1.37 8.90
CA ARG A 655 11.67 0.03 8.81
C ARG A 655 12.63 0.87 7.97
N LEU A 656 13.95 0.69 8.14
CA LEU A 656 14.96 1.39 7.37
C LEU A 656 14.93 0.99 5.89
N TRP A 657 14.70 -0.31 5.58
CA TRP A 657 14.50 -0.77 4.21
C TRP A 657 13.27 -0.10 3.59
N ILE A 658 12.14 -0.06 4.29
CA ILE A 658 10.92 0.61 3.81
C ILE A 658 11.21 2.09 3.53
N ALA A 659 11.86 2.77 4.46
CA ALA A 659 12.21 4.17 4.30
C ALA A 659 13.25 4.44 3.20
N SER A 660 14.06 3.44 2.83
CA SER A 660 15.08 3.59 1.77
C SER A 660 14.52 3.55 0.36
N GLN A 661 13.27 3.09 0.20
CA GLN A 661 12.64 2.90 -1.10
C GLN A 661 11.68 4.06 -1.43
N ASP A 662 11.55 4.36 -2.71
CA ASP A 662 10.43 5.20 -3.16
C ASP A 662 9.17 4.33 -3.22
N PHE A 663 8.41 4.35 -2.15
CA PHE A 663 7.23 3.51 -1.95
C PHE A 663 6.04 3.89 -2.86
N ARG A 664 6.12 5.00 -3.62
CA ARG A 664 5.09 5.41 -4.59
C ARG A 664 4.99 4.43 -5.77
N ASP A 665 6.06 3.66 -6.00
CA ASP A 665 6.13 2.55 -6.95
C ASP A 665 6.24 1.20 -6.22
N ASP A 666 6.22 0.10 -6.98
CA ASP A 666 6.43 -1.24 -6.45
C ASP A 666 7.88 -1.40 -5.97
N ILE A 667 8.06 -1.87 -4.74
CA ILE A 667 9.37 -1.98 -4.09
C ILE A 667 9.89 -3.41 -4.02
N PRO A 668 11.15 -3.64 -4.41
CA PRO A 668 11.73 -4.98 -4.36
C PRO A 668 12.21 -5.34 -2.95
N ILE A 669 12.11 -6.64 -2.60
CA ILE A 669 12.72 -7.22 -1.41
C ILE A 669 13.55 -8.45 -1.78
N SER A 670 14.79 -8.49 -1.28
CA SER A 670 15.67 -9.64 -1.37
C SER A 670 16.63 -9.71 -0.17
N LYS A 671 17.29 -10.84 0.02
CA LYS A 671 18.31 -10.97 1.08
C LYS A 671 19.48 -10.02 0.87
N GLU A 672 19.88 -9.82 -0.37
CA GLU A 672 20.98 -8.92 -0.77
C GLU A 672 20.63 -7.47 -0.40
N ILE A 673 19.40 -7.02 -0.75
CA ILE A 673 18.91 -5.69 -0.40
C ILE A 673 18.91 -5.51 1.12
N LEU A 674 18.35 -6.45 1.87
CA LEU A 674 18.27 -6.36 3.33
C LEU A 674 19.66 -6.43 3.99
N SER A 675 20.59 -7.19 3.43
CA SER A 675 21.99 -7.22 3.88
C SER A 675 22.66 -5.84 3.74
N HIS A 676 22.47 -5.20 2.57
CA HIS A 676 23.00 -3.86 2.31
C HIS A 676 22.36 -2.79 3.22
N ILE A 677 21.07 -2.86 3.46
CA ILE A 677 20.40 -2.00 4.45
C ILE A 677 20.96 -2.24 5.86
N GLY A 678 21.27 -3.50 6.19
CA GLY A 678 21.93 -3.83 7.46
C GLY A 678 23.31 -3.18 7.61
N GLU A 679 24.06 -2.95 6.53
CA GLU A 679 25.32 -2.20 6.55
C GLU A 679 25.10 -0.72 6.83
N THR A 680 24.12 -0.10 6.15
CA THR A 680 23.72 1.29 6.43
C THR A 680 23.23 1.44 7.87
N TYR A 681 22.42 0.51 8.37
CA TYR A 681 21.98 0.50 9.75
C TYR A 681 23.19 0.49 10.73
N ARG A 682 24.19 -0.35 10.47
CA ARG A 682 25.41 -0.42 11.28
C ARG A 682 26.17 0.90 11.26
N LEU A 683 26.27 1.57 10.11
CA LEU A 683 26.89 2.89 9.99
C LEU A 683 26.18 3.93 10.87
N LEU A 684 24.85 4.04 10.76
CA LEU A 684 24.05 4.97 11.57
C LEU A 684 24.23 4.70 13.08
N ARG A 685 24.15 3.44 13.50
CA ARG A 685 24.33 3.05 14.90
C ARG A 685 25.76 3.35 15.40
N ASN A 686 26.78 3.09 14.58
CA ASN A 686 28.16 3.39 14.92
C ASN A 686 28.40 4.90 15.06
N THR A 687 27.72 5.72 14.26
CA THR A 687 27.75 7.18 14.39
C THR A 687 27.23 7.60 15.77
N PHE A 688 26.07 7.12 16.18
CA PHE A 688 25.55 7.38 17.53
C PHE A 688 26.51 6.90 18.62
N ARG A 689 27.05 5.69 18.47
CA ARG A 689 27.97 5.13 19.44
C ARG A 689 29.23 5.96 19.60
N TYR A 690 29.84 6.41 18.49
CA TYR A 690 31.01 7.29 18.52
C TYR A 690 30.67 8.59 19.24
N GLN A 691 29.59 9.26 18.85
CA GLN A 691 29.19 10.54 19.46
C GLN A 691 28.96 10.40 20.98
N LEU A 692 28.19 9.39 21.39
CA LEU A 692 27.97 9.10 22.81
C LEU A 692 29.28 8.80 23.56
N SER A 693 30.23 8.14 22.89
CA SER A 693 31.48 7.74 23.53
C SER A 693 32.45 8.90 23.78
N VAL A 694 32.41 9.94 22.94
CA VAL A 694 33.24 11.13 23.10
C VAL A 694 32.58 12.22 23.96
N LEU A 695 31.29 12.03 24.26
CA LEU A 695 30.53 12.89 25.17
C LEU A 695 30.47 12.36 26.62
N HIS A 696 31.18 11.28 26.97
CA HIS A 696 31.07 10.62 28.26
C HIS A 696 31.42 11.50 29.48
N ASP A 697 32.23 12.53 29.29
CA ASP A 697 32.68 13.52 30.32
C ASP A 697 32.11 14.93 30.06
N PHE A 698 31.14 15.06 29.16
CA PHE A 698 30.52 16.33 28.77
C PHE A 698 29.21 16.56 29.55
N ASP A 699 29.12 17.72 30.19
CA ASP A 699 27.90 18.17 30.87
C ASP A 699 27.27 19.37 30.14
N ALA A 700 26.17 19.14 29.45
CA ALA A 700 25.52 20.20 28.67
C ALA A 700 25.06 21.41 29.51
N THR A 701 24.94 21.27 30.85
CA THR A 701 24.58 22.39 31.74
C THR A 701 25.73 23.34 32.02
N HIS A 702 26.98 22.88 31.83
CA HIS A 702 28.17 23.64 32.18
C HIS A 702 29.21 23.77 31.06
N ASP A 703 29.23 22.80 30.12
CA ASP A 703 30.30 22.66 29.14
C ASP A 703 29.93 23.19 27.73
N LEU A 704 28.65 23.60 27.52
CA LEU A 704 28.23 24.18 26.26
C LEU A 704 28.92 25.52 25.99
N ALA A 705 29.63 25.59 24.88
CA ALA A 705 30.23 26.85 24.42
C ALA A 705 29.29 27.57 23.46
N PRO A 706 29.21 28.94 23.49
CA PRO A 706 28.48 29.71 22.49
C PRO A 706 28.93 29.38 21.05
N VAL A 707 28.03 29.32 20.12
CA VAL A 707 28.32 28.90 18.73
C VAL A 707 29.37 29.80 18.06
N GLU A 708 29.35 31.07 18.38
CA GLU A 708 30.30 32.07 17.86
C GLU A 708 31.75 31.84 18.34
N GLN A 709 31.92 31.15 19.47
CA GLN A 709 33.19 30.80 20.06
C GLN A 709 33.71 29.41 19.63
N LEU A 710 32.92 28.68 18.91
CA LEU A 710 33.33 27.35 18.40
C LEU A 710 34.40 27.49 17.31
N ASP A 711 35.25 26.46 17.28
CA ASP A 711 36.27 26.33 16.24
C ASP A 711 35.65 26.27 14.82
N THR A 712 36.43 26.67 13.82
CA THR A 712 35.99 26.71 12.40
C THR A 712 35.40 25.39 11.95
N LEU A 713 36.02 24.25 12.25
CA LEU A 713 35.56 22.95 11.84
C LEU A 713 34.25 22.56 12.53
N ASP A 714 34.10 22.91 13.79
CA ASP A 714 32.87 22.66 14.57
C ASP A 714 31.71 23.50 14.08
N ARG A 715 31.95 24.75 13.72
CA ARG A 715 30.96 25.64 13.10
C ARG A 715 30.55 25.15 11.71
N TRP A 716 31.49 24.62 10.94
CA TRP A 716 31.16 23.96 9.65
C TRP A 716 30.28 22.72 9.86
N ALA A 717 30.60 21.88 10.79
CA ALA A 717 29.80 20.69 11.06
C ALA A 717 28.37 21.04 11.50
N LEU A 718 28.18 22.12 12.29
CA LEU A 718 26.85 22.63 12.63
C LEU A 718 26.15 23.24 11.40
N HIS A 719 26.85 23.93 10.49
CA HIS A 719 26.26 24.39 9.23
C HIS A 719 25.76 23.22 8.40
N GLN A 720 26.57 22.18 8.21
CA GLN A 720 26.15 20.96 7.49
C GLN A 720 24.96 20.27 8.18
N THR A 721 24.88 20.32 9.51
CA THR A 721 23.74 19.79 10.29
C THR A 721 22.47 20.60 10.05
N ALA A 722 22.58 21.92 9.96
CA ALA A 722 21.44 22.80 9.62
C ALA A 722 20.92 22.55 8.22
N VAL A 723 21.83 22.31 7.24
CA VAL A 723 21.46 21.90 5.88
C VAL A 723 20.73 20.56 5.88
N LEU A 724 21.30 19.53 6.55
CA LEU A 724 20.66 18.22 6.69
C LEU A 724 19.26 18.34 7.26
N LEU A 725 19.10 19.08 8.36
CA LEU A 725 17.80 19.25 9.03
C LEU A 725 16.77 19.89 8.11
N ARG A 726 17.13 20.93 7.37
CA ARG A 726 16.25 21.60 6.40
C ARG A 726 15.80 20.63 5.32
N GLU A 727 16.75 19.93 4.69
CA GLU A 727 16.46 18.98 3.59
C GLU A 727 15.63 17.77 4.07
N CYS A 728 15.95 17.22 5.26
CA CYS A 728 15.16 16.13 5.85
C CYS A 728 13.74 16.59 6.22
N THR A 729 13.59 17.82 6.74
CA THR A 729 12.27 18.38 7.04
C THR A 729 11.42 18.48 5.77
N ALA A 730 11.99 19.02 4.68
CA ALA A 730 11.30 19.11 3.40
C ALA A 730 10.93 17.72 2.86
N ALA A 731 11.81 16.73 2.98
CA ALA A 731 11.56 15.37 2.53
C ALA A 731 10.46 14.67 3.35
N TYR A 732 10.41 14.86 4.66
CA TYR A 732 9.31 14.34 5.50
C TYR A 732 7.96 14.98 5.17
N GLU A 733 7.93 16.30 4.95
CA GLU A 733 6.69 16.99 4.57
C GLU A 733 6.18 16.53 3.20
N ALA A 734 7.09 16.17 2.28
CA ALA A 734 6.76 15.62 0.97
C ALA A 734 6.51 14.10 0.97
N TYR A 735 6.58 13.43 2.13
CA TYR A 735 6.52 11.96 2.25
C TYR A 735 7.60 11.23 1.43
N GLU A 736 8.76 11.85 1.23
CA GLU A 736 9.91 11.30 0.49
C GLU A 736 10.93 10.69 1.45
N PHE A 737 10.56 9.64 2.16
CA PHE A 737 11.40 9.03 3.20
C PHE A 737 12.71 8.46 2.66
N HIS A 738 12.74 8.05 1.39
CA HIS A 738 13.97 7.61 0.71
C HIS A 738 15.02 8.72 0.62
N ARG A 739 14.62 9.98 0.50
CA ARG A 739 15.54 11.12 0.56
C ARG A 739 16.11 11.31 1.96
N VAL A 740 15.27 11.14 3.00
CA VAL A 740 15.78 11.19 4.39
C VAL A 740 16.84 10.12 4.62
N TYR A 741 16.59 8.89 4.15
CA TYR A 741 17.56 7.80 4.20
C TYR A 741 18.87 8.18 3.49
N GLN A 742 18.81 8.67 2.26
CA GLN A 742 19.97 9.04 1.45
C GLN A 742 20.79 10.17 2.11
N LEU A 743 20.10 11.23 2.55
CA LEU A 743 20.71 12.38 3.20
C LEU A 743 21.42 11.99 4.51
N CYS A 744 20.76 11.21 5.36
CA CYS A 744 21.36 10.74 6.62
C CYS A 744 22.53 9.77 6.39
N ASN A 745 22.42 8.86 5.41
CA ASN A 745 23.50 7.95 5.06
C ASN A 745 24.72 8.71 4.56
N GLN A 746 24.55 9.67 3.65
CA GLN A 746 25.65 10.51 3.14
C GLN A 746 26.26 11.37 4.26
N PHE A 747 25.43 11.98 5.09
CA PHE A 747 25.91 12.80 6.19
C PHE A 747 26.75 11.99 7.19
N CYS A 748 26.27 10.81 7.59
CA CYS A 748 26.99 9.94 8.52
C CYS A 748 28.27 9.36 7.92
N SER A 749 28.25 8.94 6.66
CA SER A 749 29.42 8.29 6.02
C SER A 749 30.49 9.30 5.60
N VAL A 750 30.12 10.36 4.88
CA VAL A 750 31.04 11.32 4.26
C VAL A 750 31.33 12.49 5.20
N THR A 751 30.29 13.21 5.62
CA THR A 751 30.47 14.43 6.41
C THR A 751 31.00 14.13 7.80
N LEU A 752 30.40 13.16 8.48
CA LEU A 752 30.83 12.83 9.85
C LEU A 752 32.00 11.84 9.86
N SER A 753 31.81 10.61 9.40
CA SER A 753 32.80 9.55 9.59
C SER A 753 34.11 9.79 8.84
N ALA A 754 34.05 10.07 7.53
CA ALA A 754 35.25 10.22 6.71
C ALA A 754 35.93 11.60 6.87
N THR A 755 35.22 12.59 7.40
CA THR A 755 35.73 13.97 7.48
C THR A 755 35.81 14.42 8.96
N TYR A 756 34.69 14.83 9.52
CA TYR A 756 34.61 15.51 10.80
C TYR A 756 35.17 14.66 11.97
N HIS A 757 34.61 13.47 12.16
CA HIS A 757 35.04 12.59 13.25
C HIS A 757 36.50 12.12 13.07
N ASP A 758 36.95 11.95 11.81
CA ASP A 758 38.33 11.53 11.54
C ASP A 758 39.34 12.61 11.93
N ILE A 759 39.08 13.85 11.57
CA ILE A 759 39.95 14.99 11.94
C ILE A 759 39.98 15.21 13.45
N LEU A 760 38.85 15.07 14.14
CA LEU A 760 38.71 15.36 15.55
C LEU A 760 39.38 14.34 16.49
N LYS A 761 39.78 13.17 16.02
CA LYS A 761 40.34 12.10 16.90
C LYS A 761 41.52 12.60 17.73
N ASP A 762 42.47 13.33 17.15
CA ASP A 762 43.61 13.87 17.85
C ASP A 762 43.17 14.84 18.96
N ARG A 763 42.31 15.81 18.63
CA ARG A 763 41.75 16.83 19.51
C ARG A 763 41.00 16.21 20.69
N LEU A 764 40.08 15.31 20.40
CA LEU A 764 39.19 14.70 21.40
C LEU A 764 39.93 13.76 22.35
N TYR A 765 41.04 13.08 21.88
CA TYR A 765 41.72 12.06 22.67
C TYR A 765 42.95 12.56 23.37
N THR A 766 43.60 13.60 22.83
CA THR A 766 44.90 14.02 23.35
C THR A 766 44.88 15.34 24.12
N LEU A 767 43.87 16.19 23.99
CA LEU A 767 43.72 17.41 24.74
C LEU A 767 43.20 17.15 26.15
N GLY A 768 43.48 18.05 27.09
CA GLY A 768 42.97 18.00 28.46
C GLY A 768 41.46 18.10 28.54
N THR A 769 40.85 17.58 29.58
CA THR A 769 39.41 17.51 29.80
C THR A 769 38.71 18.86 29.57
N ASN A 770 39.27 19.95 30.13
CA ASN A 770 38.67 21.28 30.07
C ASN A 770 39.26 22.17 28.96
N ASN A 771 40.02 21.59 28.03
CA ASN A 771 40.56 22.37 26.93
C ASN A 771 39.43 22.98 26.06
N PRO A 772 39.48 24.32 25.79
CA PRO A 772 38.40 25.00 25.05
C PRO A 772 38.15 24.41 23.67
N LEU A 773 39.18 23.96 22.97
CA LEU A 773 39.05 23.36 21.63
C LEU A 773 38.38 21.99 21.70
N ARG A 774 38.64 21.20 22.72
CA ARG A 774 37.97 19.93 22.97
C ARG A 774 36.49 20.14 23.31
N ARG A 775 36.21 21.12 24.20
CA ARG A 775 34.84 21.48 24.59
C ARG A 775 34.06 22.06 23.39
N SER A 776 34.71 22.83 22.52
CA SER A 776 34.12 23.26 21.23
C SER A 776 33.59 22.07 20.43
N SER A 777 34.43 21.07 20.19
CA SER A 777 34.06 19.90 19.43
C SER A 777 33.00 19.05 20.12
N GLN A 778 33.06 18.88 21.44
CA GLN A 778 32.01 18.18 22.20
C GLN A 778 30.66 18.92 22.11
N THR A 779 30.66 20.26 22.18
CA THR A 779 29.46 21.07 21.99
C THR A 779 28.81 20.82 20.61
N ALA A 780 29.61 20.85 19.55
CA ALA A 780 29.13 20.59 18.22
C ALA A 780 28.59 19.15 18.07
N ILE A 781 29.32 18.15 18.58
CA ILE A 781 28.90 16.73 18.57
C ILE A 781 27.59 16.54 19.36
N HIS A 782 27.41 17.22 20.50
CA HIS A 782 26.17 17.19 21.27
C HIS A 782 24.98 17.65 20.45
N HIS A 783 25.09 18.79 19.77
CA HIS A 783 24.04 19.31 18.90
C HIS A 783 23.78 18.41 17.70
N ILE A 784 24.83 17.86 17.07
CA ILE A 784 24.73 16.93 15.95
C ILE A 784 24.00 15.66 16.39
N PHE A 785 24.39 15.07 17.52
CA PHE A 785 23.75 13.88 18.08
C PHE A 785 22.26 14.12 18.36
N SER A 786 21.92 15.19 19.08
CA SER A 786 20.55 15.52 19.42
C SER A 786 19.69 15.73 18.16
N THR A 787 20.23 16.38 17.14
CA THR A 787 19.53 16.62 15.86
C THR A 787 19.35 15.32 15.07
N LEU A 788 20.41 14.55 14.89
CA LEU A 788 20.41 13.35 14.05
C LEU A 788 19.55 12.23 14.64
N VAL A 789 19.58 12.03 15.96
CA VAL A 789 18.75 11.01 16.61
C VAL A 789 17.27 11.33 16.50
N LYS A 790 16.89 12.62 16.57
CA LYS A 790 15.50 13.07 16.37
C LYS A 790 15.06 12.91 14.91
N ILE A 791 15.91 13.26 13.93
CA ILE A 791 15.62 13.06 12.50
C ILE A 791 15.36 11.59 12.17
N LEU A 792 16.14 10.67 12.73
CA LEU A 792 16.06 9.24 12.46
C LEU A 792 15.04 8.50 13.31
N SER A 793 14.52 9.10 14.39
CA SER A 793 13.61 8.44 15.31
C SER A 793 12.29 7.97 14.70
N PRO A 794 11.70 8.60 13.67
CA PRO A 794 10.54 8.04 12.99
C PRO A 794 10.85 6.76 12.19
N ILE A 795 12.10 6.56 11.74
CA ILE A 795 12.52 5.46 10.87
C ILE A 795 13.09 4.30 11.69
N ILE A 796 14.22 4.50 12.39
CA ILE A 796 14.87 3.49 13.25
C ILE A 796 14.47 3.72 14.71
N THR A 797 13.19 3.50 14.95
CA THR A 797 12.50 3.99 16.15
C THR A 797 13.04 3.41 17.46
N PHE A 798 13.42 2.12 17.46
CA PHE A 798 13.98 1.46 18.63
C PHE A 798 15.41 1.89 18.92
N THR A 799 16.25 1.94 17.89
CA THR A 799 17.66 2.31 18.01
C THR A 799 17.82 3.77 18.38
N ALA A 800 17.01 4.66 17.81
CA ALA A 800 17.06 6.08 18.14
C ALA A 800 16.65 6.32 19.60
N ASP A 801 15.60 5.66 20.07
CA ASP A 801 15.16 5.76 21.45
C ASP A 801 16.14 5.11 22.44
N GLU A 802 16.76 4.00 22.03
CA GLU A 802 17.87 3.40 22.81
C GLU A 802 19.05 4.36 22.90
N ALA A 803 19.52 4.92 21.79
CA ALA A 803 20.62 5.85 21.77
C ALA A 803 20.36 7.09 22.62
N TRP A 804 19.15 7.63 22.57
CA TRP A 804 18.69 8.74 23.39
C TRP A 804 18.82 8.44 24.88
N SER A 805 18.41 7.25 25.32
CA SER A 805 18.48 6.85 26.73
C SER A 805 19.90 6.66 27.27
N PHE A 806 20.92 6.57 26.40
CA PHE A 806 22.33 6.55 26.74
C PHE A 806 22.99 7.93 26.69
N GLY A 807 22.24 8.96 26.35
CA GLY A 807 22.68 10.33 26.59
C GLY A 807 22.98 10.52 28.06
N SER A 808 23.95 11.38 28.39
CA SER A 808 24.42 11.56 29.76
C SER A 808 23.28 11.97 30.70
N ALA A 809 23.22 11.41 31.90
CA ALA A 809 22.30 11.82 32.97
C ALA A 809 22.42 13.32 33.35
N LYS A 810 23.51 13.98 32.96
CA LYS A 810 23.74 15.41 33.13
C LYS A 810 23.31 16.24 31.91
N THR A 811 22.67 15.63 30.93
CA THR A 811 22.14 16.32 29.73
C THR A 811 20.61 16.33 29.75
N GLU A 812 20.02 17.09 28.85
CA GLU A 812 18.59 17.12 28.59
C GLU A 812 17.99 15.74 28.19
N PHE A 813 18.85 14.74 27.99
CA PHE A 813 18.48 13.41 27.47
C PHE A 813 18.07 12.41 28.55
N ALA A 814 18.26 12.73 29.83
CA ALA A 814 17.95 11.81 30.91
C ALA A 814 16.44 11.54 31.03
N ASP A 815 16.07 10.28 31.20
CA ASP A 815 14.75 9.75 31.57
C ASP A 815 13.60 9.90 30.55
N ASP A 816 13.76 10.63 29.42
CA ASP A 816 12.71 10.82 28.41
C ASP A 816 12.95 9.97 27.17
N SER A 817 11.87 9.55 26.52
CA SER A 817 11.92 8.95 25.18
C SER A 817 12.19 10.04 24.12
N VAL A 818 13.00 9.71 23.09
CA VAL A 818 13.19 10.59 21.93
C VAL A 818 11.86 10.93 21.24
N HIS A 819 10.86 10.04 21.33
CA HIS A 819 9.53 10.22 20.77
C HIS A 819 8.68 11.27 21.51
N LEU A 820 9.13 11.71 22.67
CA LEU A 820 8.52 12.79 23.46
C LEU A 820 9.23 14.13 23.25
N GLN A 821 10.25 14.18 22.40
CA GLN A 821 10.98 15.41 22.08
C GLN A 821 10.26 16.21 20.98
N ASP A 822 10.68 17.46 20.81
CA ASP A 822 10.25 18.28 19.68
C ASP A 822 11.18 18.08 18.47
N TRP A 823 10.66 18.33 17.28
CA TRP A 823 11.47 18.37 16.07
C TRP A 823 12.55 19.42 16.21
N PRO A 824 13.82 19.11 15.86
CA PRO A 824 14.89 20.06 16.07
C PRO A 824 14.71 21.32 15.22
N VAL A 825 15.21 22.42 15.76
CA VAL A 825 15.28 23.71 15.07
C VAL A 825 16.74 24.14 15.05
N ALA A 826 17.30 24.38 13.86
CA ALA A 826 18.63 24.94 13.74
C ALA A 826 18.63 26.43 14.08
N PRO A 827 19.38 26.88 15.10
CA PRO A 827 19.55 28.31 15.35
C PRO A 827 20.19 29.02 14.14
N ALA A 828 19.86 30.26 13.91
CA ALA A 828 20.43 31.03 12.79
C ALA A 828 21.98 31.10 12.85
N ALA A 829 22.55 31.07 14.05
CA ALA A 829 23.99 31.07 14.27
C ALA A 829 24.71 29.83 13.71
N TRP A 830 23.99 28.71 13.45
CA TRP A 830 24.59 27.54 12.77
C TRP A 830 24.85 27.79 11.29
N SER A 831 24.11 28.70 10.67
CA SER A 831 24.26 28.99 9.23
C SER A 831 25.41 29.96 8.98
N ASN A 832 26.50 29.47 8.41
CA ASN A 832 27.68 30.28 8.11
C ASN A 832 28.27 29.89 6.73
N ALA A 833 27.88 30.68 5.73
CA ALA A 833 28.29 30.43 4.33
C ALA A 833 29.80 30.67 4.10
N GLU A 834 30.43 31.59 4.83
CA GLU A 834 31.87 31.84 4.72
C GLU A 834 32.68 30.62 5.22
N VAL A 835 32.31 30.12 6.40
CA VAL A 835 32.95 28.93 6.98
C VAL A 835 32.74 27.70 6.09
N ASP A 836 31.56 27.56 5.50
CA ASP A 836 31.29 26.46 4.57
C ASP A 836 32.14 26.55 3.30
N ALA A 837 32.25 27.74 2.71
CA ALA A 837 33.10 27.98 1.55
C ALA A 837 34.57 27.68 1.85
N ASP A 838 35.10 28.14 2.99
CA ASP A 838 36.46 27.91 3.42
C ASP A 838 36.76 26.42 3.61
N VAL A 839 35.93 25.72 4.40
CA VAL A 839 36.16 24.29 4.68
C VAL A 839 35.96 23.45 3.42
N THR A 840 35.01 23.79 2.55
CA THR A 840 34.83 23.12 1.25
C THR A 840 36.06 23.28 0.36
N ALA A 841 36.68 24.45 0.35
CA ALA A 841 37.94 24.67 -0.37
C ALA A 841 39.10 23.89 0.28
N LEU A 842 39.21 23.89 1.61
CA LEU A 842 40.22 23.10 2.34
C LEU A 842 40.07 21.60 2.11
N LEU A 843 38.83 21.08 1.97
CA LEU A 843 38.59 19.65 1.68
C LEU A 843 39.10 19.27 0.29
N LYS A 844 38.98 20.15 -0.71
CA LYS A 844 39.60 19.94 -2.04
C LYS A 844 41.13 19.88 -1.94
N LEU A 845 41.75 20.72 -1.08
CA LEU A 845 43.18 20.69 -0.81
C LEU A 845 43.58 19.42 -0.05
N ARG A 846 42.78 18.97 0.92
CA ARG A 846 43.02 17.72 1.63
C ARG A 846 43.05 16.51 0.67
N ALA A 847 42.19 16.47 -0.36
CA ALA A 847 42.21 15.43 -1.38
C ALA A 847 43.57 15.40 -2.13
N LYS A 848 44.12 16.58 -2.51
CA LYS A 848 45.41 16.69 -3.17
C LYS A 848 46.56 16.26 -2.23
N VAL A 849 46.50 16.65 -0.94
CA VAL A 849 47.50 16.21 0.08
C VAL A 849 47.47 14.70 0.24
N THR A 850 46.25 14.10 0.34
CA THR A 850 46.08 12.64 0.43
C THR A 850 46.63 11.92 -0.80
N GLU A 851 46.35 12.43 -2.01
CA GLU A 851 46.90 11.91 -3.26
C GLU A 851 48.43 11.95 -3.28
N ALA A 852 49.05 13.01 -2.74
CA ALA A 852 50.51 13.16 -2.68
C ALA A 852 51.13 12.26 -1.58
N ILE A 853 50.39 11.86 -0.53
CA ILE A 853 50.83 10.95 0.53
C ILE A 853 50.86 9.49 0.06
N GLU A 854 49.86 9.06 -0.74
CA GLU A 854 49.68 7.65 -1.10
C GLU A 854 50.89 6.98 -1.80
N PRO A 855 51.63 7.59 -2.71
CA PRO A 855 52.85 6.98 -3.28
C PRO A 855 53.93 6.70 -2.23
N LEU A 856 54.07 7.59 -1.26
CA LEU A 856 55.05 7.39 -0.19
C LEU A 856 54.64 6.30 0.83
N ARG A 857 53.33 6.16 1.02
CA ARG A 857 52.77 5.09 1.82
C ARG A 857 52.93 3.74 1.12
N ALA A 858 52.64 3.67 -0.18
CA ALA A 858 52.81 2.48 -1.01
C ALA A 858 54.26 2.03 -1.07
N ALA A 859 55.22 2.99 -1.08
CA ALA A 859 56.65 2.71 -1.05
C ALA A 859 57.17 2.34 0.36
N GLY A 860 56.34 2.38 1.41
CA GLY A 860 56.75 2.15 2.79
C GLY A 860 57.60 3.25 3.42
N THR A 861 57.77 4.40 2.75
CA THR A 861 58.53 5.55 3.22
C THR A 861 57.82 6.24 4.39
N ILE A 862 56.47 6.23 4.37
CA ILE A 862 55.59 6.75 5.42
C ILE A 862 54.64 5.63 5.87
N GLY A 863 54.50 5.39 7.15
CA GLY A 863 53.61 4.39 7.68
C GLY A 863 52.17 4.92 7.91
N LYS A 864 52.07 6.11 8.47
CA LYS A 864 50.84 6.82 8.78
C LYS A 864 50.89 8.26 8.28
N SER A 865 49.74 8.90 8.04
CA SER A 865 49.68 10.31 7.64
C SER A 865 50.38 11.24 8.62
N LEU A 866 50.37 10.94 9.92
CA LEU A 866 51.12 11.67 10.96
C LEU A 866 52.63 11.57 10.83
N ASP A 867 53.17 10.69 10.01
CA ASP A 867 54.62 10.61 9.74
C ASP A 867 55.01 11.58 8.58
N ALA A 868 54.04 12.35 8.03
CA ALA A 868 54.27 13.23 6.88
C ALA A 868 54.53 14.69 7.29
N ALA A 869 55.41 15.34 6.54
CA ALA A 869 55.53 16.79 6.41
C ALA A 869 55.08 17.20 5.02
N VAL A 870 54.19 18.17 4.96
CA VAL A 870 53.57 18.65 3.71
C VAL A 870 54.02 20.08 3.42
N THR A 871 54.49 20.35 2.23
CA THR A 871 54.72 21.73 1.73
C THR A 871 53.66 22.05 0.70
N LEU A 872 52.83 23.06 0.97
CA LEU A 872 51.85 23.58 0.03
C LEU A 872 52.41 24.84 -0.63
N THR A 873 52.57 24.81 -1.95
CA THR A 873 53.06 25.91 -2.75
C THR A 873 51.91 26.53 -3.54
N ALA A 874 51.56 27.76 -3.24
CA ALA A 874 50.45 28.50 -3.91
C ALA A 874 50.99 29.82 -4.50
N ALA A 875 50.35 30.33 -5.57
CA ALA A 875 50.67 31.66 -6.09
C ALA A 875 50.36 32.73 -5.01
N ALA A 876 51.27 33.67 -4.82
CA ALA A 876 51.20 34.61 -3.68
C ALA A 876 49.93 35.44 -3.58
N ASP A 877 49.30 35.71 -4.74
CA ASP A 877 48.10 36.52 -4.88
C ASP A 877 46.81 35.66 -5.01
N SER A 878 46.94 34.35 -4.97
CA SER A 878 45.79 33.43 -5.18
C SER A 878 44.81 33.38 -3.98
N ALA A 879 43.62 32.92 -4.23
CA ALA A 879 42.62 32.68 -3.23
C ALA A 879 43.06 31.54 -2.29
N GLU A 880 43.74 30.53 -2.82
CA GLU A 880 44.31 29.41 -2.09
C GLU A 880 45.40 29.87 -1.10
N ALA A 881 46.30 30.79 -1.50
CA ALA A 881 47.31 31.33 -0.61
C ALA A 881 46.68 32.06 0.60
N ARG A 882 45.69 32.89 0.35
CA ARG A 882 44.94 33.60 1.41
C ARG A 882 44.23 32.64 2.34
N LEU A 883 43.56 31.61 1.79
CA LEU A 883 42.86 30.58 2.54
C LEU A 883 43.83 29.79 3.43
N LEU A 884 44.97 29.35 2.90
CA LEU A 884 45.99 28.62 3.62
C LEU A 884 46.61 29.46 4.75
N GLU A 885 46.85 30.74 4.50
CA GLU A 885 47.35 31.65 5.52
C GLU A 885 46.33 31.91 6.64
N LYS A 886 45.04 32.11 6.28
CA LYS A 886 43.95 32.31 7.24
C LYS A 886 43.84 31.12 8.23
N HIS A 887 44.14 29.92 7.74
CA HIS A 887 43.96 28.68 8.52
C HIS A 887 45.28 27.99 8.91
N ARG A 888 46.43 28.69 8.77
CA ARG A 888 47.77 28.14 8.91
C ARG A 888 47.96 27.18 10.12
N ASP A 889 47.55 27.61 11.29
CA ASP A 889 47.73 26.85 12.52
C ASP A 889 46.85 25.60 12.62
N PHE A 890 45.73 25.60 11.87
CA PHE A 890 44.78 24.50 11.79
C PHE A 890 45.16 23.45 10.73
N LEU A 891 45.94 23.77 9.70
CA LEU A 891 46.26 22.87 8.59
C LEU A 891 46.87 21.53 8.99
N PRO A 892 47.81 21.44 9.97
CA PRO A 892 48.37 20.16 10.35
C PRO A 892 47.32 19.19 10.94
N GLU A 893 46.35 19.71 11.70
CA GLU A 893 45.24 18.96 12.23
C GLU A 893 44.27 18.57 11.12
N PHE A 894 43.91 19.51 10.25
CA PHE A 894 42.95 19.32 9.17
C PHE A 894 43.40 18.25 8.17
N PHE A 895 44.67 18.22 7.82
CA PHE A 895 45.27 17.21 6.94
C PHE A 895 45.70 15.91 7.66
N ILE A 896 45.66 15.91 8.99
CA ILE A 896 46.09 14.79 9.84
C ILE A 896 47.60 14.48 9.58
N VAL A 897 48.44 15.51 9.55
CA VAL A 897 49.89 15.41 9.35
C VAL A 897 50.65 16.09 10.48
N SER A 898 51.93 15.77 10.65
CA SER A 898 52.72 16.37 11.72
C SER A 898 53.16 17.80 11.44
N GLN A 899 53.45 18.11 10.17
CA GLN A 899 54.03 19.39 9.78
C GLN A 899 53.42 19.90 8.47
N VAL A 900 53.16 21.21 8.43
CA VAL A 900 52.71 21.89 7.19
C VAL A 900 53.55 23.16 7.00
N ALA A 901 54.15 23.32 5.86
CA ALA A 901 54.82 24.52 5.42
C ALA A 901 54.12 25.17 4.25
N LEU A 902 54.01 26.49 4.23
CA LEU A 902 53.45 27.27 3.12
C LEU A 902 54.59 27.92 2.35
N ALA A 903 54.55 27.78 1.00
CA ALA A 903 55.52 28.38 0.10
C ALA A 903 54.79 29.17 -0.98
N SER A 904 55.42 30.19 -1.51
CA SER A 904 54.87 31.00 -2.59
C SER A 904 55.46 30.60 -3.94
N SER A 905 54.66 30.61 -5.00
CA SER A 905 55.07 30.40 -6.36
C SER A 905 54.80 31.65 -7.23
N ALA A 906 55.22 31.63 -8.48
CA ALA A 906 54.92 32.70 -9.44
C ALA A 906 53.38 32.83 -9.63
N ALA A 907 52.97 34.06 -9.97
CA ALA A 907 51.56 34.36 -10.24
C ALA A 907 50.99 33.43 -11.32
N GLY A 908 49.79 32.89 -11.10
CA GLY A 908 49.12 31.94 -11.99
C GLY A 908 49.61 30.50 -11.99
N ALA A 909 50.60 30.15 -11.19
CA ALA A 909 51.03 28.77 -11.01
C ALA A 909 49.93 27.97 -10.23
N PRO A 910 49.65 26.72 -10.63
CA PRO A 910 48.72 25.88 -9.90
C PRO A 910 49.27 25.51 -8.52
N LEU A 911 48.37 25.34 -7.57
CA LEU A 911 48.71 24.85 -6.27
C LEU A 911 49.35 23.45 -6.34
N ALA A 912 50.51 23.29 -5.72
CA ALA A 912 51.26 22.04 -5.62
C ALA A 912 51.38 21.60 -4.15
N ALA A 913 51.29 20.28 -3.92
CA ALA A 913 51.55 19.66 -2.66
C ALA A 913 52.78 18.73 -2.79
N ALA A 914 53.80 18.98 -1.99
CA ALA A 914 54.97 18.11 -1.89
C ALA A 914 54.96 17.45 -0.49
N VAL A 915 55.23 16.16 -0.44
CA VAL A 915 55.21 15.38 0.80
C VAL A 915 56.57 14.71 1.04
N LYS A 916 57.07 14.78 2.26
CA LYS A 916 58.27 14.04 2.71
C LYS A 916 58.01 13.48 4.13
N PRO A 917 58.82 12.54 4.63
CA PRO A 917 58.78 12.16 6.03
C PRO A 917 58.98 13.38 6.96
N ALA A 918 58.21 13.44 8.04
CA ALA A 918 58.33 14.50 9.02
C ALA A 918 59.67 14.41 9.76
N GLU A 919 60.33 15.55 9.94
CA GLU A 919 61.64 15.63 10.60
C GLU A 919 61.48 16.00 12.08
N GLY A 920 62.29 15.34 12.94
CA GLY A 920 62.26 15.58 14.38
C GLY A 920 62.00 14.33 15.22
N VAL A 921 61.47 14.54 16.42
CA VAL A 921 61.21 13.49 17.38
C VAL A 921 59.73 13.22 17.53
N ARG A 922 59.32 11.95 17.49
CA ARG A 922 57.93 11.53 17.63
C ARG A 922 57.47 11.63 19.06
N CYS A 923 56.43 12.36 19.34
CA CYS A 923 55.77 12.41 20.63
C CYS A 923 55.15 11.05 20.98
N PRO A 924 55.51 10.42 22.10
CA PRO A 924 55.01 9.10 22.50
C PRO A 924 53.52 9.12 22.87
N ARG A 925 52.95 10.29 23.16
CA ARG A 925 51.54 10.40 23.55
C ARG A 925 50.59 10.66 22.35
N CYS A 926 50.88 11.66 21.52
CA CYS A 926 49.96 12.00 20.40
C CYS A 926 50.47 11.54 19.01
N TRP A 927 51.68 10.97 18.97
CA TRP A 927 52.38 10.42 17.79
C TRP A 927 52.71 11.43 16.67
N ARG A 928 52.54 12.74 16.89
CA ARG A 928 53.09 13.77 15.98
C ARG A 928 54.60 13.83 16.06
N THR A 929 55.25 14.05 14.96
CA THR A 929 56.69 14.28 14.87
C THR A 929 56.96 15.79 14.86
N LEU A 930 57.73 16.25 15.84
CA LEU A 930 58.00 17.67 16.09
C LEU A 930 59.51 17.92 16.27
N PRO A 931 60.01 19.16 16.05
CA PRO A 931 61.44 19.46 16.17
C PRO A 931 62.06 19.13 17.50
N ALA A 932 61.29 19.30 18.60
CA ALA A 932 61.71 18.97 19.93
C ALA A 932 60.56 18.56 20.83
N LEU A 933 60.85 17.81 21.88
CA LEU A 933 59.92 17.44 22.95
C LEU A 933 60.18 18.30 24.18
N THR A 934 59.26 18.36 25.11
CA THR A 934 59.27 19.09 26.36
C THR A 934 59.18 18.10 27.51
N PRO A 935 59.97 18.23 28.58
CA PRO A 935 59.81 17.40 29.79
C PRO A 935 58.42 17.55 30.42
N SER A 936 57.84 16.41 30.88
CA SER A 936 56.65 16.37 31.70
C SER A 936 56.79 15.38 32.85
N ALA A 937 55.79 15.32 33.73
CA ALA A 937 55.74 14.34 34.81
C ALA A 937 55.76 12.88 34.37
N HIS A 938 55.40 12.64 33.09
CA HIS A 938 55.27 11.31 32.43
C HIS A 938 56.34 11.06 31.36
N GLY A 939 57.44 11.86 31.33
CA GLY A 939 58.55 11.78 30.36
C GLY A 939 58.43 12.89 29.30
N GLU A 940 59.27 12.81 28.24
CA GLU A 940 59.32 13.83 27.19
C GLU A 940 58.10 13.67 26.22
N VAL A 941 57.33 14.72 26.06
CA VAL A 941 56.20 14.81 25.16
C VAL A 941 56.21 16.13 24.38
N CYS A 942 55.39 16.28 23.39
CA CYS A 942 55.29 17.58 22.68
C CYS A 942 54.73 18.69 23.62
N PRO A 943 54.95 19.98 23.32
CA PRO A 943 54.49 21.09 24.18
C PRO A 943 52.99 21.02 24.47
N ARG A 944 52.18 20.74 23.46
CA ARG A 944 50.72 20.56 23.57
C ARG A 944 50.31 19.41 24.49
N CYS A 945 51.03 18.28 24.41
CA CYS A 945 50.81 17.17 25.33
C CYS A 945 51.27 17.45 26.75
N ALA A 946 52.36 18.22 26.94
CA ALA A 946 52.80 18.68 28.24
C ALA A 946 51.74 19.55 28.93
N GLU A 947 51.18 20.52 28.22
CA GLU A 947 50.05 21.33 28.69
C GLU A 947 48.83 20.49 29.06
N ALA A 948 48.48 19.51 28.22
CA ALA A 948 47.33 18.62 28.48
C ALA A 948 47.54 17.70 29.67
N LEU A 949 48.79 17.45 30.10
CA LEU A 949 49.12 16.68 31.30
C LEU A 949 49.15 17.53 32.57
N HIS A 950 49.20 18.85 32.46
CA HIS A 950 49.11 19.80 33.56
C HIS A 950 47.69 20.30 33.84
N SER A 951 46.79 20.17 32.85
CA SER A 951 45.36 20.52 32.91
C SER A 951 44.51 19.33 33.38
#